data_c56a622ec81296cb6d9d81b81848b44b
#
_entry.id   c56a622ec81296cb6d9d81b81848b44b
#
_cell.length_a   1.000
_cell.length_b   1.000
_cell.length_c   1.000
_cell.angle_alpha   90.00
_cell.angle_beta   90.00
_cell.angle_gamma   90.00
#
_symmetry.space_group_name_H-M   'P 1'
#
loop_
_entity.id
_entity.type
_entity.pdbx_description
1 polymer ?
#
loop_
_entity_poly.entity_id
_entity_poly.type
_entity_poly.pdbx_seq_one_letter_code
_entity_poly.pdbx_strand_id
1 'polypeptide(L)'
;LSAAKAAVDIAPCAAHYSDGHLKTVTYEGYTPAMTHAPILADFLAAPFPEPQELEGDLAGPARFMNRELSWLGFNWRVLEEAENPRVPLLERLRFVSISATNLDEFYTVRVAGLREMVKEGVTTPAIDGLTPADQLVLINDNARELLARQQEIFAALTEEMTEAGIDICTRDELTDEDKSLLREVFLEQVFPVLSPLAIDPAHPFPFIPNTGFALALELESEREKRKLQALLPIPAQIARFVALPAPEGQFRFLPLEELVLEHLPSLFPGFRLKGACGFRVLRDSDLEVEDEAEDLVREFETALKRRRRGEVVRLTISADAPTRLLKMIQRELHVTENEIVEISGMIGLADLSGLVLDERPDLLWPAFSPRIPERVQDHEGDIFAAIRQKDMLLHHPYETFDMVVRFLQQAARDPDVVAIKQTLYRTSRDSPIVEALCEAAEEGKSVTALVELKARFDEAANIRQSRRLERAGAHVVYGFLTLKTHAKISTVVRREGDRLVTYTHYGTGNYHPITARIYTDLSLFTCDAALGRDATKVFNYLSGYVEPDALENLAISPLSLKPRLLEMIAAEAEHARAGRPAQIWAKMNSIIEPEVIDALYAASQAGVEISLVIRGICGLRPGVKGLSENIRVKSIVGRFLEHSRIVCFGAGHGLPHKKSRVFISSADWMGRNLSRRVETLVEINNPTVKAQITSQVMAANMADTAQSWVMDASGRFTREELPEGTFSFNCHRFFMENPSLSGRGSAGASDVPKLTHAED
;
A
#
# COMPACT_ATOMS: atom_id res chain seq x y z
N LEU A 1 -4.36 2.19 -0.09
CA LEU A 1 -5.29 1.82 -1.16
C LEU A 1 -5.54 2.93 -2.13
N SER A 2 -5.63 4.17 -1.65
CA SER A 2 -5.71 5.34 -2.52
C SER A 2 -4.40 5.53 -3.30
N ALA A 3 -3.24 5.28 -2.71
CA ALA A 3 -1.97 5.25 -3.43
C ALA A 3 -1.95 4.22 -4.58
N ALA A 4 -2.61 3.06 -4.40
CA ALA A 4 -2.80 2.09 -5.46
C ALA A 4 -3.85 2.55 -6.50
N LYS A 5 -4.86 3.35 -6.11
CA LYS A 5 -5.80 3.93 -7.06
C LYS A 5 -5.18 5.05 -7.91
N ALA A 6 -4.38 5.92 -7.30
CA ALA A 6 -3.64 6.94 -8.05
C ALA A 6 -2.63 6.34 -9.06
N ALA A 7 -2.15 5.10 -8.79
CA ALA A 7 -1.28 4.38 -9.71
C ALA A 7 -2.03 3.45 -10.70
N VAL A 8 -3.36 3.36 -10.62
CA VAL A 8 -4.19 2.36 -11.31
C VAL A 8 -4.95 2.92 -12.52
N ASP A 9 -5.04 4.24 -12.68
CA ASP A 9 -5.59 4.87 -13.89
C ASP A 9 -4.60 4.86 -15.07
N ILE A 10 -3.58 4.00 -15.05
CA ILE A 10 -2.79 3.68 -16.23
C ILE A 10 -3.66 2.81 -17.13
N ALA A 11 -4.12 3.39 -18.23
CA ALA A 11 -4.83 2.69 -19.29
C ALA A 11 -4.06 1.43 -19.71
N PRO A 12 -4.73 0.32 -20.04
CA PRO A 12 -4.05 -0.86 -20.51
C PRO A 12 -3.40 -0.54 -21.86
N CYS A 13 -2.08 -0.46 -21.90
CA CYS A 13 -1.34 -0.51 -23.14
C CYS A 13 -1.63 -1.87 -23.77
N ALA A 14 -2.54 -1.89 -24.75
CA ALA A 14 -2.85 -3.06 -25.54
C ALA A 14 -1.58 -3.40 -26.35
N ALA A 15 -0.84 -4.40 -25.88
CA ALA A 15 0.21 -5.00 -26.66
C ALA A 15 -0.43 -5.68 -27.88
N HIS A 16 -0.37 -5.07 -29.03
CA HIS A 16 -0.62 -5.73 -30.30
C HIS A 16 0.50 -6.78 -30.51
N TYR A 17 0.12 -8.04 -30.36
CA TYR A 17 0.93 -9.14 -30.87
C TYR A 17 0.95 -9.09 -32.39
N SER A 18 2.05 -8.65 -32.99
CA SER A 18 2.43 -8.95 -34.35
C SER A 18 3.79 -9.63 -34.36
N ASP A 19 3.84 -10.74 -35.05
CA ASP A 19 4.92 -11.68 -35.28
C ASP A 19 6.37 -11.21 -35.13
N GLY A 20 7.08 -11.98 -34.30
CA GLY A 20 8.47 -12.43 -34.46
C GLY A 20 9.51 -11.42 -34.93
N HIS A 21 10.16 -10.71 -34.01
CA HIS A 21 11.61 -10.48 -33.97
C HIS A 21 11.92 -9.53 -32.79
N LEU A 22 12.45 -10.07 -31.70
CA LEU A 22 13.07 -9.31 -30.63
C LEU A 22 14.30 -8.58 -31.19
N LYS A 23 14.16 -7.29 -31.44
CA LYS A 23 15.34 -6.41 -31.60
C LYS A 23 15.86 -6.07 -30.21
N THR A 24 17.01 -6.62 -29.88
CA THR A 24 17.80 -6.23 -28.72
C THR A 24 18.21 -4.76 -28.91
N VAL A 25 17.67 -3.87 -28.11
CA VAL A 25 18.16 -2.49 -28.02
C VAL A 25 19.35 -2.51 -27.08
N THR A 26 20.57 -2.48 -27.64
CA THR A 26 21.80 -2.28 -26.89
C THR A 26 21.94 -0.79 -26.56
N TYR A 27 21.87 -0.44 -25.30
CA TYR A 27 22.25 0.88 -24.82
C TYR A 27 23.78 0.95 -24.74
N GLU A 28 24.39 1.78 -25.56
CA GLU A 28 25.81 2.11 -25.47
C GLU A 28 26.03 2.94 -24.18
N GLY A 29 26.88 2.44 -23.30
CA GLY A 29 27.25 3.07 -22.02
C GLY A 29 27.18 2.14 -20.81
N TYR A 30 26.86 0.86 -20.97
CA TYR A 30 26.73 -0.08 -19.88
C TYR A 30 28.00 -0.90 -19.68
N THR A 31 28.68 -0.68 -18.55
CA THR A 31 29.76 -1.56 -18.09
C THR A 31 29.13 -2.82 -17.48
N PRO A 32 29.46 -4.03 -17.94
CA PRO A 32 28.82 -5.22 -17.41
C PRO A 32 29.28 -5.55 -16.00
N ALA A 33 28.31 -5.88 -15.15
CA ALA A 33 28.38 -6.69 -13.95
C ALA A 33 29.64 -6.53 -13.08
N MET A 34 29.59 -5.58 -12.15
CA MET A 34 30.35 -5.75 -10.92
C MET A 34 29.79 -6.97 -10.16
N THR A 35 30.65 -7.89 -9.78
CA THR A 35 30.35 -9.02 -8.91
C THR A 35 29.93 -8.47 -7.53
N HIS A 36 28.63 -8.48 -7.20
CA HIS A 36 28.04 -7.83 -6.02
C HIS A 36 28.16 -8.64 -4.72
N ALA A 37 29.01 -9.65 -4.67
CA ALA A 37 29.20 -10.49 -3.49
C ALA A 37 29.72 -9.79 -2.21
N PRO A 38 30.42 -8.64 -2.24
CA PRO A 38 30.91 -7.99 -1.03
C PRO A 38 29.81 -7.28 -0.20
N ILE A 39 28.72 -6.85 -0.79
CA ILE A 39 27.81 -5.85 -0.22
C ILE A 39 27.08 -6.30 1.06
N LEU A 40 26.65 -7.56 1.13
CA LEU A 40 26.00 -8.06 2.34
C LEU A 40 27.01 -8.36 3.45
N ALA A 41 28.20 -8.84 3.09
CA ALA A 41 29.28 -9.03 4.05
C ALA A 41 29.63 -7.72 4.75
N ASP A 42 29.71 -6.62 4.00
CA ASP A 42 29.95 -5.29 4.54
C ASP A 42 28.80 -4.82 5.45
N PHE A 43 27.55 -5.06 5.06
CA PHE A 43 26.39 -4.75 5.91
C PHE A 43 26.36 -5.58 7.20
N LEU A 44 26.62 -6.88 7.12
CA LEU A 44 26.65 -7.76 8.29
C LEU A 44 27.84 -7.45 9.22
N ALA A 45 28.96 -7.00 8.67
CA ALA A 45 30.14 -6.58 9.41
C ALA A 45 30.01 -5.14 9.97
N ALA A 46 29.06 -4.33 9.47
CA ALA A 46 28.84 -2.99 9.96
C ALA A 46 28.42 -3.02 11.44
N PRO A 47 29.06 -2.23 12.31
CA PRO A 47 28.69 -2.16 13.73
C PRO A 47 27.25 -1.65 13.86
N PHE A 48 26.59 -2.09 14.93
CA PHE A 48 25.34 -1.47 15.30
C PHE A 48 25.56 0.00 15.65
N PRO A 49 24.57 0.90 15.47
CA PRO A 49 24.68 2.29 15.85
C PRO A 49 25.08 2.43 17.33
N GLU A 50 25.86 3.48 17.65
CA GLU A 50 26.21 3.80 19.04
C GLU A 50 24.92 3.93 19.88
N PRO A 51 24.84 3.22 21.04
CA PRO A 51 23.65 3.24 21.87
C PRO A 51 23.39 4.63 22.43
N GLN A 52 22.13 5.07 22.40
CA GLN A 52 21.72 6.38 22.90
C GLN A 52 20.96 6.24 24.22
N GLU A 53 21.15 7.20 25.12
CA GLU A 53 20.31 7.31 26.31
C GLU A 53 18.91 7.78 25.92
N LEU A 54 17.90 7.18 26.49
CA LEU A 54 16.50 7.58 26.35
C LEU A 54 16.04 8.20 27.66
N GLU A 55 15.45 9.39 27.60
CA GLU A 55 14.80 9.98 28.75
C GLU A 55 13.51 9.22 29.12
N GLY A 56 13.35 8.92 30.41
CA GLY A 56 12.16 8.27 30.94
C GLY A 56 12.40 6.84 31.47
N ASP A 57 11.32 6.22 31.92
CA ASP A 57 11.35 4.86 32.45
C ASP A 57 11.30 3.84 31.31
N LEU A 58 12.38 3.10 31.11
CA LEU A 58 12.48 2.04 30.10
C LEU A 58 11.56 0.84 30.39
N ALA A 59 11.06 0.68 31.62
CA ALA A 59 10.02 -0.30 31.96
C ALA A 59 8.60 0.23 31.66
N GLY A 60 8.47 1.57 31.50
CA GLY A 60 7.22 2.27 31.26
C GLY A 60 6.90 2.50 29.77
N PRO A 61 5.92 3.37 29.49
CA PRO A 61 5.47 3.69 28.12
C PRO A 61 6.55 4.27 27.20
N ALA A 62 7.60 4.92 27.75
CA ALA A 62 8.66 5.58 26.98
C ALA A 62 9.39 4.65 26.00
N ARG A 63 9.39 3.32 26.25
CA ARG A 63 10.00 2.33 25.35
C ARG A 63 9.23 2.12 24.04
N PHE A 64 8.01 2.64 23.93
CA PHE A 64 7.21 2.52 22.72
C PHE A 64 7.13 3.84 21.96
N MET A 65 7.01 3.75 20.64
CA MET A 65 6.69 4.86 19.77
C MET A 65 5.19 4.98 19.56
N ASN A 66 4.69 6.22 19.48
CA ASN A 66 3.31 6.45 19.10
C ASN A 66 3.06 5.94 17.67
N ARG A 67 2.00 5.19 17.54
CA ARG A 67 1.60 4.56 16.28
C ARG A 67 1.27 5.58 15.18
N GLU A 68 0.52 6.63 15.52
CA GLU A 68 0.01 7.59 14.55
C GLU A 68 1.12 8.55 14.10
N LEU A 69 1.99 8.97 15.02
CA LEU A 69 3.17 9.78 14.69
C LEU A 69 4.18 8.99 13.87
N SER A 70 4.36 7.71 14.17
CA SER A 70 5.19 6.82 13.33
C SER A 70 4.63 6.66 11.91
N TRP A 71 3.29 6.65 11.76
CA TRP A 71 2.65 6.65 10.46
C TRP A 71 2.88 7.97 9.69
N LEU A 72 2.78 9.11 10.35
CA LEU A 72 3.12 10.40 9.76
C LEU A 72 4.58 10.43 9.32
N GLY A 73 5.50 9.90 10.13
CA GLY A 73 6.90 9.73 9.76
C GLY A 73 7.10 8.86 8.51
N PHE A 74 6.26 7.85 8.29
CA PHE A 74 6.24 7.12 7.01
C PHE A 74 5.79 8.02 5.86
N ASN A 75 4.76 8.84 6.04
CA ASN A 75 4.29 9.73 4.97
C ASN A 75 5.29 10.84 4.65
N TRP A 76 6.08 11.28 5.62
CA TRP A 76 7.25 12.15 5.38
C TRP A 76 8.26 11.49 4.45
N ARG A 77 8.66 10.23 4.69
CA ARG A 77 9.58 9.49 3.80
C ARG A 77 9.04 9.32 2.38
N VAL A 78 7.72 9.17 2.24
CA VAL A 78 7.05 9.16 0.93
C VAL A 78 7.21 10.53 0.23
N LEU A 79 7.01 11.62 0.97
CA LEU A 79 7.15 12.98 0.42
C LEU A 79 8.61 13.32 0.08
N GLU A 80 9.59 12.86 0.87
CA GLU A 80 11.03 13.06 0.61
C GLU A 80 11.48 12.43 -0.73
N GLU A 81 10.78 11.41 -1.25
CA GLU A 81 11.05 10.91 -2.60
C GLU A 81 10.70 11.92 -3.70
N ALA A 82 9.79 12.86 -3.44
CA ALA A 82 9.49 13.94 -4.37
C ALA A 82 10.65 14.98 -4.47
N GLU A 83 11.54 15.03 -3.48
CA GLU A 83 12.73 15.86 -3.48
C GLU A 83 13.99 15.15 -3.98
N ASN A 84 13.90 13.83 -4.22
CA ASN A 84 15.04 13.01 -4.62
C ASN A 84 15.36 13.22 -6.13
N PRO A 85 16.48 13.87 -6.50
CA PRO A 85 16.80 14.15 -7.90
C PRO A 85 17.11 12.90 -8.74
N ARG A 86 17.28 11.74 -8.10
CA ARG A 86 17.44 10.42 -8.79
C ARG A 86 16.11 9.83 -9.23
N VAL A 87 15.00 10.40 -8.78
CA VAL A 87 13.64 10.00 -9.19
C VAL A 87 13.23 10.86 -10.39
N PRO A 88 12.69 10.29 -11.47
CA PRO A 88 12.18 11.04 -12.62
C PRO A 88 11.13 12.08 -12.24
N LEU A 89 11.07 13.20 -12.95
CA LEU A 89 10.28 14.38 -12.57
C LEU A 89 8.79 14.08 -12.34
N LEU A 90 8.13 13.38 -13.26
CA LEU A 90 6.70 13.06 -13.10
C LEU A 90 6.44 11.97 -12.03
N GLU A 91 7.43 11.16 -11.70
CA GLU A 91 7.34 10.26 -10.55
C GLU A 91 7.51 11.01 -9.22
N ARG A 92 8.33 12.07 -9.19
CA ARG A 92 8.40 12.98 -8.04
C ARG A 92 7.05 13.67 -7.81
N LEU A 93 6.40 14.13 -8.86
CA LEU A 93 5.03 14.65 -8.80
C LEU A 93 4.04 13.60 -8.28
N ARG A 94 4.16 12.35 -8.73
CA ARG A 94 3.36 11.22 -8.25
C ARG A 94 3.55 10.99 -6.75
N PHE A 95 4.75 11.12 -6.21
CA PHE A 95 5.02 11.01 -4.77
C PHE A 95 4.33 12.11 -3.96
N VAL A 96 4.22 13.35 -4.46
CA VAL A 96 3.40 14.41 -3.82
C VAL A 96 1.94 13.98 -3.79
N SER A 97 1.38 13.51 -4.91
CA SER A 97 0.00 13.03 -4.99
C SER A 97 -0.26 11.85 -4.03
N ILE A 98 0.67 10.89 -3.95
CA ILE A 98 0.59 9.76 -3.01
C ILE A 98 0.62 10.23 -1.57
N SER A 99 1.52 11.14 -1.21
CA SER A 99 1.61 11.69 0.15
C SER A 99 0.32 12.42 0.56
N ALA A 100 -0.26 13.20 -0.34
CA ALA A 100 -1.54 13.89 -0.12
C ALA A 100 -2.70 12.89 0.06
N THR A 101 -2.78 11.88 -0.79
CA THR A 101 -3.79 10.84 -0.73
C THR A 101 -3.69 10.00 0.54
N ASN A 102 -2.48 9.65 0.95
CA ASN A 102 -2.22 8.96 2.21
C ASN A 102 -2.73 9.76 3.41
N LEU A 103 -2.46 11.07 3.43
CA LEU A 103 -2.91 11.95 4.51
C LEU A 103 -4.43 12.05 4.57
N ASP A 104 -5.12 12.11 3.42
CA ASP A 104 -6.57 12.08 3.37
C ASP A 104 -7.16 10.80 3.97
N GLU A 105 -6.61 9.64 3.60
CA GLU A 105 -7.04 8.35 4.17
C GLU A 105 -6.77 8.28 5.68
N PHE A 106 -5.64 8.79 6.13
CA PHE A 106 -5.29 8.86 7.54
C PHE A 106 -6.30 9.67 8.35
N TYR A 107 -6.69 10.84 7.86
CA TYR A 107 -7.70 11.68 8.53
C TYR A 107 -9.08 11.01 8.54
N THR A 108 -9.54 10.52 7.40
CA THR A 108 -10.88 9.95 7.25
C THR A 108 -11.09 8.64 8.02
N VAL A 109 -10.00 8.03 8.50
CA VAL A 109 -10.04 6.74 9.20
C VAL A 109 -9.48 6.84 10.62
N ARG A 110 -8.24 7.32 10.74
CA ARG A 110 -7.53 7.26 12.03
C ARG A 110 -7.82 8.46 12.91
N VAL A 111 -7.74 9.66 12.35
CA VAL A 111 -8.07 10.90 13.07
C VAL A 111 -9.56 10.92 13.41
N ALA A 112 -10.41 10.45 12.50
CA ALA A 112 -11.86 10.30 12.77
C ALA A 112 -12.11 9.44 14.01
N GLY A 113 -11.49 8.24 14.10
CA GLY A 113 -11.63 7.36 15.26
C GLY A 113 -11.10 7.96 16.56
N LEU A 114 -9.96 8.69 16.53
CA LEU A 114 -9.44 9.38 17.71
C LEU A 114 -10.39 10.52 18.18
N ARG A 115 -11.00 11.24 17.24
CA ARG A 115 -12.00 12.28 17.56
C ARG A 115 -13.22 11.68 18.23
N GLU A 116 -13.72 10.57 17.75
CA GLU A 116 -14.86 9.89 18.37
C GLU A 116 -14.52 9.46 19.80
N MET A 117 -13.35 8.88 20.05
CA MET A 117 -12.87 8.55 21.40
C MET A 117 -12.84 9.78 22.32
N VAL A 118 -12.38 10.95 21.83
CA VAL A 118 -12.39 12.20 22.62
C VAL A 118 -13.81 12.68 22.90
N LYS A 119 -14.73 12.58 21.94
CA LYS A 119 -16.16 12.92 22.12
C LYS A 119 -16.82 12.04 23.18
N GLU A 120 -16.49 10.75 23.19
CA GLU A 120 -16.97 9.78 24.18
C GLU A 120 -16.30 9.96 25.56
N GLY A 121 -15.35 10.88 25.67
CA GLY A 121 -14.64 11.17 26.93
C GLY A 121 -13.59 10.13 27.30
N VAL A 122 -13.07 9.39 26.34
CA VAL A 122 -11.99 8.39 26.58
C VAL A 122 -10.69 9.11 26.90
N THR A 123 -10.16 8.87 28.12
CA THR A 123 -8.90 9.43 28.61
C THR A 123 -7.82 8.36 28.84
N THR A 124 -8.12 7.09 28.57
CA THR A 124 -7.18 5.98 28.73
C THR A 124 -6.01 6.17 27.77
N PRO A 125 -4.75 6.25 28.26
CA PRO A 125 -3.60 6.41 27.40
C PRO A 125 -3.37 5.17 26.53
N ALA A 126 -2.78 5.37 25.35
CA ALA A 126 -2.23 4.32 24.51
C ALA A 126 -0.94 3.73 25.16
N ILE A 127 -0.37 2.70 24.53
CA ILE A 127 0.82 2.00 25.07
C ILE A 127 2.05 2.90 25.25
N ASP A 128 2.13 3.98 24.49
CA ASP A 128 3.17 5.02 24.53
C ASP A 128 2.89 6.13 25.55
N GLY A 129 1.76 6.06 26.27
CA GLY A 129 1.38 6.99 27.33
C GLY A 129 0.56 8.20 26.89
N LEU A 130 0.32 8.41 25.59
CA LEU A 130 -0.46 9.53 25.08
C LEU A 130 -1.96 9.23 25.10
N THR A 131 -2.76 10.18 25.63
CA THR A 131 -4.22 10.12 25.53
C THR A 131 -4.70 10.40 24.09
N PRO A 132 -5.94 10.04 23.72
CA PRO A 132 -6.48 10.39 22.40
C PRO A 132 -6.44 11.89 22.11
N ALA A 133 -6.67 12.75 23.11
CA ALA A 133 -6.59 14.20 22.98
C ALA A 133 -5.15 14.68 22.71
N ASP A 134 -4.16 14.17 23.45
CA ASP A 134 -2.74 14.51 23.23
C ASP A 134 -2.28 14.09 21.84
N GLN A 135 -2.69 12.90 21.39
CA GLN A 135 -2.38 12.41 20.05
C GLN A 135 -2.94 13.34 18.96
N LEU A 136 -4.19 13.81 19.10
CA LEU A 136 -4.81 14.73 18.12
C LEU A 136 -4.04 16.05 18.00
N VAL A 137 -3.55 16.61 19.10
CA VAL A 137 -2.73 17.86 19.06
C VAL A 137 -1.46 17.61 18.25
N LEU A 138 -0.68 16.59 18.60
CA LEU A 138 0.58 16.26 17.94
C LEU A 138 0.40 15.88 16.45
N ILE A 139 -0.68 15.15 16.14
CA ILE A 139 -1.03 14.79 14.76
C ILE A 139 -1.34 16.03 13.93
N ASN A 140 -2.18 16.95 14.45
CA ASN A 140 -2.57 18.13 13.70
C ASN A 140 -1.39 19.06 13.45
N ASP A 141 -0.49 19.23 14.42
CA ASP A 141 0.71 20.06 14.25
C ASP A 141 1.64 19.47 13.17
N ASN A 142 1.95 18.17 13.27
CA ASN A 142 2.78 17.50 12.27
C ASN A 142 2.14 17.48 10.87
N ALA A 143 0.80 17.29 10.80
CA ALA A 143 0.08 17.30 9.53
C ALA A 143 0.06 18.68 8.87
N ARG A 144 0.01 19.79 9.65
CA ARG A 144 0.14 21.15 9.10
C ARG A 144 1.50 21.37 8.47
N GLU A 145 2.58 20.94 9.13
CA GLU A 145 3.93 20.99 8.59
C GLU A 145 4.06 20.17 7.29
N LEU A 146 3.53 18.96 7.28
CA LEU A 146 3.52 18.10 6.10
C LEU A 146 2.76 18.71 4.93
N LEU A 147 1.58 19.30 5.17
CA LEU A 147 0.79 20.00 4.15
C LEU A 147 1.53 21.22 3.59
N ALA A 148 2.17 22.01 4.45
CA ALA A 148 2.98 23.14 4.00
C ALA A 148 4.13 22.66 3.11
N ARG A 149 4.84 21.61 3.53
CA ARG A 149 5.97 21.06 2.75
C ARG A 149 5.52 20.47 1.41
N GLN A 150 4.34 19.83 1.36
CA GLN A 150 3.76 19.36 0.09
C GLN A 150 3.56 20.52 -0.90
N GLN A 151 3.10 21.69 -0.44
CA GLN A 151 2.93 22.88 -1.29
C GLN A 151 4.27 23.43 -1.78
N GLU A 152 5.26 23.53 -0.90
CA GLU A 152 6.61 24.00 -1.26
C GLU A 152 7.25 23.11 -2.33
N ILE A 153 7.19 21.80 -2.15
CA ILE A 153 7.72 20.83 -3.11
C ILE A 153 6.95 20.91 -4.43
N PHE A 154 5.62 21.00 -4.38
CA PHE A 154 4.81 21.13 -5.60
C PHE A 154 5.15 22.40 -6.37
N ALA A 155 5.35 23.55 -5.69
CA ALA A 155 5.78 24.80 -6.34
C ALA A 155 7.13 24.62 -7.06
N ALA A 156 8.12 24.00 -6.40
CA ALA A 156 9.43 23.73 -7.02
C ALA A 156 9.31 22.77 -8.21
N LEU A 157 8.49 21.70 -8.09
CA LEU A 157 8.26 20.78 -9.20
C LEU A 157 7.53 21.45 -10.38
N THR A 158 6.66 22.42 -10.12
CA THR A 158 5.98 23.18 -11.19
C THR A 158 6.98 23.97 -12.02
N GLU A 159 7.99 24.56 -11.41
CA GLU A 159 9.08 25.24 -12.13
C GLU A 159 9.86 24.25 -13.02
N GLU A 160 10.25 23.10 -12.48
CA GLU A 160 10.95 22.05 -13.24
C GLU A 160 10.06 21.47 -14.37
N MET A 161 8.74 21.35 -14.14
CA MET A 161 7.78 20.92 -15.16
C MET A 161 7.67 21.90 -16.31
N THR A 162 7.65 23.22 -16.01
CA THR A 162 7.65 24.27 -17.04
C THR A 162 8.92 24.21 -17.88
N GLU A 163 10.10 24.03 -17.26
CA GLU A 163 11.36 23.83 -17.98
C GLU A 163 11.33 22.56 -18.87
N ALA A 164 10.60 21.54 -18.45
CA ALA A 164 10.38 20.32 -19.21
C ALA A 164 9.27 20.44 -20.27
N GLY A 165 8.62 21.61 -20.42
CA GLY A 165 7.54 21.85 -21.37
C GLY A 165 6.17 21.37 -20.91
N ILE A 166 5.91 21.31 -19.61
CA ILE A 166 4.62 20.98 -19.00
C ILE A 166 4.17 22.15 -18.14
N ASP A 167 3.17 22.91 -18.58
CA ASP A 167 2.70 24.12 -17.95
C ASP A 167 1.34 23.97 -17.29
N ILE A 168 1.21 24.47 -16.06
CA ILE A 168 -0.08 24.63 -15.38
C ILE A 168 -0.43 26.13 -15.45
N CYS A 169 -1.33 26.46 -16.37
CA CYS A 169 -1.70 27.84 -16.67
C CYS A 169 -2.71 28.40 -15.67
N THR A 170 -2.64 29.70 -15.46
CA THR A 170 -3.66 30.51 -14.79
C THR A 170 -4.59 31.18 -15.82
N ARG A 171 -5.72 31.74 -15.38
CA ARG A 171 -6.66 32.47 -16.27
C ARG A 171 -6.02 33.65 -16.97
N ASP A 172 -5.06 34.32 -16.30
CA ASP A 172 -4.40 35.52 -16.84
C ASP A 172 -3.42 35.20 -17.98
N GLU A 173 -3.02 33.94 -18.11
CA GLU A 173 -2.10 33.43 -19.14
C GLU A 173 -2.81 32.86 -20.38
N LEU A 174 -4.15 32.86 -20.39
CA LEU A 174 -4.95 32.33 -21.47
C LEU A 174 -4.97 33.28 -22.71
N THR A 175 -4.65 32.73 -23.86
CA THR A 175 -4.81 33.42 -25.12
C THR A 175 -6.28 33.50 -25.56
N ASP A 176 -6.61 34.34 -26.55
CA ASP A 176 -7.97 34.42 -27.08
C ASP A 176 -8.39 33.10 -27.75
N GLU A 177 -7.45 32.35 -28.33
CA GLU A 177 -7.67 31.03 -28.91
C GLU A 177 -7.99 30.00 -27.78
N ASP A 178 -7.22 30.01 -26.70
CA ASP A 178 -7.50 29.17 -25.51
C ASP A 178 -8.91 29.45 -24.98
N LYS A 179 -9.28 30.72 -24.81
CA LYS A 179 -10.60 31.13 -24.31
C LYS A 179 -11.75 30.69 -25.22
N SER A 180 -11.53 30.71 -26.53
CA SER A 180 -12.54 30.20 -27.50
C SER A 180 -12.76 28.72 -27.35
N LEU A 181 -11.68 27.94 -27.31
CA LEU A 181 -11.75 26.47 -27.10
C LEU A 181 -12.36 26.12 -25.72
N LEU A 182 -11.87 26.77 -24.67
CA LEU A 182 -12.33 26.52 -23.31
C LEU A 182 -13.82 26.83 -23.12
N ARG A 183 -14.36 27.79 -23.89
CA ARG A 183 -15.80 28.07 -23.92
C ARG A 183 -16.60 26.87 -24.46
N GLU A 184 -16.11 26.23 -25.51
CA GLU A 184 -16.77 25.03 -26.08
C GLU A 184 -16.69 23.89 -25.09
N VAL A 185 -15.48 23.59 -24.54
CA VAL A 185 -15.27 22.54 -23.52
C VAL A 185 -16.16 22.80 -22.30
N PHE A 186 -16.21 24.04 -21.84
CA PHE A 186 -17.05 24.40 -20.69
C PHE A 186 -18.53 24.13 -20.97
N LEU A 187 -19.06 24.61 -22.07
CA LEU A 187 -20.48 24.47 -22.41
C LEU A 187 -20.90 23.01 -22.68
N GLU A 188 -20.03 22.21 -23.26
CA GLU A 188 -20.35 20.82 -23.63
C GLU A 188 -20.08 19.82 -22.54
N GLN A 189 -19.00 19.99 -21.77
CA GLN A 189 -18.51 18.95 -20.84
C GLN A 189 -18.65 19.34 -19.36
N VAL A 190 -18.59 20.62 -19.01
CA VAL A 190 -18.55 21.08 -17.64
C VAL A 190 -19.87 21.68 -17.19
N PHE A 191 -20.40 22.62 -17.97
CA PHE A 191 -21.67 23.32 -17.65
C PHE A 191 -22.86 22.39 -17.39
N PRO A 192 -23.11 21.31 -18.18
CA PRO A 192 -24.27 20.43 -17.99
C PRO A 192 -24.26 19.65 -16.67
N VAL A 193 -23.09 19.48 -16.04
CA VAL A 193 -22.93 18.71 -14.81
C VAL A 193 -22.77 19.58 -13.55
N LEU A 194 -22.59 20.89 -13.73
CA LEU A 194 -22.49 21.81 -12.62
C LEU A 194 -23.89 22.22 -12.13
N SER A 195 -24.06 22.27 -10.81
CA SER A 195 -25.28 22.73 -10.18
C SER A 195 -24.97 23.83 -9.17
N PRO A 196 -25.12 25.11 -9.55
CA PRO A 196 -24.97 26.23 -8.63
C PRO A 196 -26.04 26.18 -7.53
N LEU A 197 -25.64 26.30 -6.28
CA LEU A 197 -26.50 26.19 -5.11
C LEU A 197 -26.45 27.50 -4.32
N ALA A 198 -27.55 28.24 -4.32
CA ALA A 198 -27.67 29.45 -3.51
C ALA A 198 -27.76 29.07 -2.03
N ILE A 199 -27.06 29.82 -1.18
CA ILE A 199 -27.11 29.64 0.27
C ILE A 199 -28.06 30.70 0.82
N ASP A 200 -29.15 30.26 1.39
CA ASP A 200 -30.11 31.12 2.09
C ASP A 200 -30.63 30.42 3.37
N PRO A 201 -31.19 31.17 4.34
CA PRO A 201 -31.66 30.59 5.59
C PRO A 201 -32.84 29.61 5.46
N ALA A 202 -33.50 29.57 4.31
CA ALA A 202 -34.67 28.71 4.07
C ALA A 202 -34.31 27.32 3.58
N HIS A 203 -33.05 27.12 3.15
CA HIS A 203 -32.58 25.85 2.61
C HIS A 203 -31.41 25.31 3.43
N PRO A 204 -31.34 23.99 3.66
CA PRO A 204 -30.18 23.39 4.33
C PRO A 204 -28.93 23.56 3.49
N PHE A 205 -27.77 23.67 4.17
CA PHE A 205 -26.49 23.75 3.50
C PHE A 205 -26.25 22.49 2.61
N PRO A 206 -25.80 22.67 1.37
CA PRO A 206 -25.61 21.57 0.45
C PRO A 206 -24.62 20.53 0.99
N PHE A 207 -24.92 19.27 0.78
CA PHE A 207 -24.04 18.20 1.19
C PHE A 207 -22.81 18.12 0.28
N ILE A 208 -21.61 18.29 0.87
CA ILE A 208 -20.32 18.07 0.22
C ILE A 208 -19.83 16.67 0.63
N PRO A 209 -19.60 15.75 -0.33
CA PRO A 209 -19.16 14.39 -0.03
C PRO A 209 -17.73 14.34 0.54
N ASN A 210 -17.32 13.18 1.05
CA ASN A 210 -15.92 12.96 1.46
C ASN A 210 -14.98 13.20 0.28
N THR A 211 -13.85 13.88 0.53
CA THR A 211 -12.88 14.38 -0.46
C THR A 211 -13.47 15.39 -1.46
N GLY A 212 -14.72 15.81 -1.29
CA GLY A 212 -15.39 16.74 -2.20
C GLY A 212 -14.73 18.11 -2.20
N PHE A 213 -14.52 18.66 -3.39
CA PHE A 213 -14.04 20.01 -3.63
C PHE A 213 -15.20 20.91 -4.09
N ALA A 214 -15.24 22.13 -3.60
CA ALA A 214 -16.26 23.10 -3.98
C ALA A 214 -15.70 24.52 -4.00
N LEU A 215 -16.29 25.37 -4.83
CA LEU A 215 -16.10 26.81 -4.81
C LEU A 215 -17.21 27.48 -3.99
N ALA A 216 -16.85 28.31 -3.04
CA ALA A 216 -17.76 29.23 -2.37
C ALA A 216 -17.63 30.61 -2.98
N LEU A 217 -18.75 31.25 -3.28
CA LEU A 217 -18.84 32.48 -4.07
C LEU A 217 -19.61 33.55 -3.32
N GLU A 218 -19.09 34.76 -3.31
CA GLU A 218 -19.84 35.97 -2.99
C GLU A 218 -20.19 36.70 -4.30
N LEU A 219 -21.48 36.86 -4.55
CA LEU A 219 -22.03 37.45 -5.78
C LEU A 219 -22.85 38.70 -5.43
N GLU A 220 -22.85 39.70 -6.33
CA GLU A 220 -23.67 40.89 -6.23
C GLU A 220 -24.49 41.08 -7.50
N SER A 221 -25.81 41.19 -7.35
CA SER A 221 -26.68 41.47 -8.49
C SER A 221 -26.38 42.83 -9.10
N GLU A 222 -26.19 42.91 -10.39
CA GLU A 222 -25.89 44.14 -11.10
C GLU A 222 -27.06 45.15 -11.06
N ARG A 223 -28.30 44.63 -11.01
CA ARG A 223 -29.53 45.43 -11.04
C ARG A 223 -29.96 45.91 -9.66
N GLU A 224 -29.97 44.98 -8.68
CA GLU A 224 -30.55 45.19 -7.36
C GLU A 224 -29.55 45.44 -6.25
N LYS A 225 -28.23 45.33 -6.54
CA LYS A 225 -27.13 45.31 -5.55
C LYS A 225 -27.35 44.30 -4.41
N ARG A 226 -28.22 43.34 -4.62
CA ARG A 226 -28.44 42.24 -3.67
C ARG A 226 -27.22 41.34 -3.63
N LYS A 227 -26.76 41.01 -2.43
CA LYS A 227 -25.70 40.05 -2.20
C LYS A 227 -26.25 38.62 -2.17
N LEU A 228 -25.58 37.71 -2.81
CA LEU A 228 -25.89 36.29 -2.85
C LEU A 228 -24.62 35.52 -2.48
N GLN A 229 -24.76 34.51 -1.62
CA GLN A 229 -23.72 33.50 -1.39
C GLN A 229 -24.16 32.24 -2.11
N ALA A 230 -23.21 31.61 -2.80
CA ALA A 230 -23.49 30.40 -3.55
C ALA A 230 -22.35 29.39 -3.35
N LEU A 231 -22.68 28.11 -3.44
CA LEU A 231 -21.72 27.02 -3.55
C LEU A 231 -21.79 26.40 -4.94
N LEU A 232 -20.65 26.00 -5.42
CA LEU A 232 -20.52 25.26 -6.65
C LEU A 232 -19.67 24.01 -6.38
N PRO A 233 -20.30 22.87 -6.03
CA PRO A 233 -19.59 21.61 -5.91
C PRO A 233 -19.01 21.20 -7.24
N ILE A 234 -17.74 20.80 -7.26
CA ILE A 234 -17.03 20.31 -8.43
C ILE A 234 -17.14 18.79 -8.45
N PRO A 235 -17.78 18.21 -9.48
CA PRO A 235 -17.92 16.76 -9.58
C PRO A 235 -16.59 16.05 -9.80
N ALA A 236 -16.27 15.05 -8.98
CA ALA A 236 -15.04 14.27 -9.08
C ALA A 236 -14.91 13.40 -10.35
N GLN A 237 -15.96 13.33 -11.16
CA GLN A 237 -15.98 12.63 -12.44
C GLN A 237 -15.39 13.44 -13.59
N ILE A 238 -15.23 14.75 -13.41
CA ILE A 238 -14.57 15.64 -14.38
C ILE A 238 -13.08 15.66 -14.07
N ALA A 239 -12.24 15.57 -15.10
CA ALA A 239 -10.79 15.70 -14.94
C ALA A 239 -10.44 17.07 -14.33
N ARG A 240 -9.56 17.08 -13.33
CA ARG A 240 -9.16 18.29 -12.62
C ARG A 240 -8.36 19.24 -13.50
N PHE A 241 -7.62 18.71 -14.48
CA PHE A 241 -6.76 19.46 -15.38
C PHE A 241 -7.29 19.36 -16.81
N VAL A 242 -7.64 20.50 -17.38
CA VAL A 242 -8.15 20.62 -18.74
C VAL A 242 -6.99 20.92 -19.67
N ALA A 243 -6.76 20.05 -20.65
CA ALA A 243 -5.69 20.23 -21.61
C ALA A 243 -5.97 21.41 -22.55
N LEU A 244 -4.93 22.19 -22.83
CA LEU A 244 -4.92 23.33 -23.76
C LEU A 244 -4.08 23.00 -24.99
N PRO A 245 -4.31 23.67 -26.13
CA PRO A 245 -3.45 23.55 -27.28
C PRO A 245 -2.01 23.93 -26.94
N ALA A 246 -1.07 23.13 -27.41
CA ALA A 246 0.35 23.35 -27.20
C ALA A 246 1.13 22.91 -28.46
N PRO A 247 2.34 23.44 -28.69
CA PRO A 247 3.25 22.90 -29.71
C PRO A 247 3.60 21.44 -29.45
N GLU A 248 4.06 20.75 -30.51
CA GLU A 248 4.49 19.33 -30.36
C GLU A 248 5.57 19.19 -29.29
N GLY A 249 5.37 18.22 -28.37
CA GLY A 249 6.26 17.94 -27.24
C GLY A 249 6.05 18.85 -26.02
N GLN A 250 5.13 19.81 -26.09
CA GLN A 250 4.71 20.65 -24.97
C GLN A 250 3.30 20.27 -24.51
N PHE A 251 3.00 20.49 -23.24
CA PHE A 251 1.71 20.22 -22.63
C PHE A 251 1.30 21.40 -21.78
N ARG A 252 0.07 21.86 -21.94
CA ARG A 252 -0.50 22.96 -21.16
C ARG A 252 -1.82 22.53 -20.56
N PHE A 253 -2.01 22.88 -19.29
CA PHE A 253 -3.21 22.50 -18.55
C PHE A 253 -3.78 23.71 -17.80
N LEU A 254 -5.11 23.80 -17.74
CA LEU A 254 -5.83 24.74 -16.90
C LEU A 254 -6.54 23.95 -15.78
N PRO A 255 -6.37 24.30 -14.48
CA PRO A 255 -7.18 23.72 -13.42
C PRO A 255 -8.67 23.96 -13.64
N LEU A 256 -9.50 23.00 -13.35
CA LEU A 256 -10.95 23.05 -13.58
C LEU A 256 -11.64 24.21 -12.84
N GLU A 257 -11.17 24.51 -11.63
CA GLU A 257 -11.64 25.67 -10.86
C GLU A 257 -11.38 26.99 -11.59
N GLU A 258 -10.26 27.15 -12.27
CA GLU A 258 -9.94 28.33 -13.06
C GLU A 258 -10.85 28.44 -14.29
N LEU A 259 -11.13 27.32 -14.97
CA LEU A 259 -12.08 27.24 -16.07
C LEU A 259 -13.50 27.67 -15.62
N VAL A 260 -13.92 27.17 -14.47
CA VAL A 260 -15.25 27.49 -13.90
C VAL A 260 -15.34 28.98 -13.53
N LEU A 261 -14.30 29.55 -12.94
CA LEU A 261 -14.24 30.98 -12.60
C LEU A 261 -14.21 31.88 -13.82
N GLU A 262 -13.56 31.50 -14.91
CA GLU A 262 -13.58 32.21 -16.21
C GLU A 262 -14.98 32.27 -16.80
N HIS A 263 -15.77 31.20 -16.66
CA HIS A 263 -17.12 31.10 -17.24
C HIS A 263 -18.25 31.36 -16.23
N LEU A 264 -17.92 31.92 -15.07
CA LEU A 264 -18.90 32.22 -14.00
C LEU A 264 -20.12 33.05 -14.47
N PRO A 265 -19.99 34.04 -15.41
CA PRO A 265 -21.13 34.76 -15.94
C PRO A 265 -22.17 33.89 -16.64
N SER A 266 -21.77 32.75 -17.17
CA SER A 266 -22.71 31.77 -17.79
C SER A 266 -23.53 31.01 -16.73
N LEU A 267 -22.95 30.79 -15.53
CA LEU A 267 -23.60 30.12 -14.41
C LEU A 267 -24.50 31.06 -13.61
N PHE A 268 -24.11 32.36 -13.50
CA PHE A 268 -24.82 33.38 -12.73
C PHE A 268 -25.08 34.64 -13.56
N PRO A 269 -25.95 34.59 -14.56
CA PRO A 269 -26.25 35.76 -15.41
C PRO A 269 -26.77 36.97 -14.61
N GLY A 270 -26.18 38.13 -14.81
CA GLY A 270 -26.55 39.36 -14.13
C GLY A 270 -25.99 39.50 -12.71
N PHE A 271 -25.05 38.67 -12.32
CA PHE A 271 -24.31 38.79 -11.08
C PHE A 271 -22.81 39.03 -11.33
N ARG A 272 -22.20 39.81 -10.45
CA ARG A 272 -20.76 40.08 -10.45
C ARG A 272 -20.12 39.36 -9.29
N LEU A 273 -18.99 38.69 -9.54
CA LEU A 273 -18.17 38.07 -8.51
C LEU A 273 -17.52 39.13 -7.61
N LYS A 274 -17.65 38.98 -6.30
CA LYS A 274 -17.03 39.82 -5.27
C LYS A 274 -15.94 39.11 -4.50
N GLY A 275 -16.05 37.82 -4.37
CA GLY A 275 -15.06 36.95 -3.73
C GLY A 275 -15.35 35.50 -4.01
N ALA A 276 -14.31 34.71 -4.09
CA ALA A 276 -14.37 33.29 -4.25
C ALA A 276 -13.32 32.62 -3.37
N CYS A 277 -13.59 31.39 -2.94
CA CYS A 277 -12.57 30.54 -2.36
C CYS A 277 -12.86 29.07 -2.68
N GLY A 278 -11.82 28.32 -2.95
CA GLY A 278 -11.87 26.88 -3.01
C GLY A 278 -11.84 26.27 -1.59
N PHE A 279 -12.58 25.19 -1.38
CA PHE A 279 -12.48 24.41 -0.16
C PHE A 279 -12.73 22.94 -0.41
N ARG A 280 -12.17 22.11 0.48
CA ARG A 280 -12.26 20.65 0.41
C ARG A 280 -12.60 20.07 1.77
N VAL A 281 -13.44 19.05 1.80
CA VAL A 281 -13.97 18.46 3.03
C VAL A 281 -13.50 17.00 3.13
N LEU A 282 -12.93 16.63 4.28
CA LEU A 282 -12.72 15.25 4.64
C LEU A 282 -13.74 14.82 5.70
N ARG A 283 -14.36 13.67 5.50
CA ARG A 283 -15.36 13.11 6.39
C ARG A 283 -14.92 11.78 6.97
N ASP A 284 -15.45 11.48 8.14
CA ASP A 284 -15.31 10.13 8.68
C ASP A 284 -15.86 9.11 7.67
N SER A 285 -15.05 8.11 7.39
CA SER A 285 -15.36 7.02 6.47
C SER A 285 -15.24 5.64 7.10
N ASP A 286 -15.13 5.55 8.41
CA ASP A 286 -15.16 4.25 9.08
C ASP A 286 -16.57 3.65 9.04
N LEU A 287 -16.64 2.33 8.94
CA LEU A 287 -17.88 1.57 8.87
C LEU A 287 -18.06 0.81 10.18
N GLU A 288 -19.11 1.14 10.90
CA GLU A 288 -19.63 0.29 11.95
C GLU A 288 -20.72 -0.62 11.38
N VAL A 289 -20.54 -1.91 11.54
CA VAL A 289 -21.49 -2.96 11.16
C VAL A 289 -21.77 -3.76 12.41
N GLU A 290 -23.05 -3.91 12.73
CA GLU A 290 -23.49 -4.71 13.88
C GLU A 290 -23.08 -6.18 13.69
N ASP A 291 -22.42 -6.75 14.70
CA ASP A 291 -21.91 -8.14 14.64
C ASP A 291 -23.02 -9.20 14.72
N GLU A 292 -24.27 -8.80 15.05
CA GLU A 292 -25.44 -9.69 15.17
C GLU A 292 -26.36 -9.69 13.94
N ALA A 293 -25.92 -9.18 12.79
CA ALA A 293 -26.73 -9.07 11.59
C ALA A 293 -27.10 -10.46 11.01
N GLU A 294 -28.41 -10.69 10.81
CA GLU A 294 -28.92 -11.92 10.17
C GLU A 294 -28.50 -12.05 8.69
N ASP A 295 -28.28 -10.92 8.00
CA ASP A 295 -27.83 -10.84 6.61
C ASP A 295 -26.70 -9.80 6.51
N LEU A 296 -25.45 -10.28 6.59
CA LEU A 296 -24.24 -9.47 6.50
C LEU A 296 -24.17 -8.62 5.23
N VAL A 297 -24.57 -9.18 4.07
CA VAL A 297 -24.51 -8.46 2.79
C VAL A 297 -25.43 -7.26 2.82
N ARG A 298 -26.67 -7.43 3.32
CA ARG A 298 -27.65 -6.35 3.43
C ARG A 298 -27.23 -5.28 4.43
N GLU A 299 -26.63 -5.69 5.55
CA GLU A 299 -26.12 -4.76 6.56
C GLU A 299 -24.97 -3.93 6.00
N PHE A 300 -24.02 -4.55 5.30
CA PHE A 300 -22.96 -3.81 4.61
C PHE A 300 -23.49 -2.85 3.55
N GLU A 301 -24.50 -3.22 2.77
CA GLU A 301 -25.13 -2.32 1.81
C GLU A 301 -25.76 -1.11 2.49
N THR A 302 -26.35 -1.28 3.69
CA THR A 302 -26.94 -0.23 4.49
C THR A 302 -25.87 0.68 5.12
N ALA A 303 -24.85 0.09 5.74
CA ALA A 303 -23.72 0.80 6.33
C ALA A 303 -22.95 1.63 5.29
N LEU A 304 -22.78 1.12 4.06
CA LEU A 304 -22.17 1.86 2.95
C LEU A 304 -22.95 3.12 2.57
N LYS A 305 -24.29 3.13 2.73
CA LYS A 305 -25.11 4.33 2.50
C LYS A 305 -24.93 5.34 3.64
N ARG A 306 -24.86 4.89 4.91
CA ARG A 306 -24.64 5.74 6.09
C ARG A 306 -23.25 6.39 6.05
N ARG A 307 -22.20 5.65 5.68
CA ARG A 307 -20.82 6.12 5.54
C ARG A 307 -20.68 7.39 4.67
N ARG A 308 -21.51 7.54 3.65
CA ARG A 308 -21.48 8.73 2.78
C ARG A 308 -21.78 10.03 3.51
N ARG A 309 -22.38 9.99 4.72
CA ARG A 309 -22.81 11.15 5.52
C ARG A 309 -22.02 11.31 6.82
N GLY A 310 -20.82 10.75 6.92
CA GLY A 310 -19.96 10.90 8.09
C GLY A 310 -19.66 12.36 8.45
N GLU A 311 -19.33 12.61 9.71
CA GLU A 311 -18.96 13.95 10.19
C GLU A 311 -17.72 14.48 9.48
N VAL A 312 -17.60 15.81 9.41
CA VAL A 312 -16.41 16.47 8.86
C VAL A 312 -15.27 16.33 9.87
N VAL A 313 -14.15 15.83 9.43
CA VAL A 313 -12.93 15.67 10.25
C VAL A 313 -11.85 16.70 9.90
N ARG A 314 -11.88 17.25 8.70
CA ARG A 314 -11.00 18.35 8.26
C ARG A 314 -11.66 19.17 7.16
N LEU A 315 -11.57 20.48 7.30
CA LEU A 315 -11.86 21.48 6.26
C LEU A 315 -10.53 22.05 5.77
N THR A 316 -10.25 21.90 4.50
CA THR A 316 -9.12 22.60 3.83
C THR A 316 -9.70 23.73 2.99
N ILE A 317 -9.16 24.94 3.11
CA ILE A 317 -9.67 26.14 2.44
C ILE A 317 -8.51 27.00 1.93
N SER A 318 -8.73 27.79 0.87
CA SER A 318 -7.75 28.76 0.37
C SER A 318 -7.39 29.79 1.44
N ALA A 319 -6.12 30.09 1.61
CA ALA A 319 -5.64 31.06 2.63
C ALA A 319 -6.11 32.50 2.36
N ASP A 320 -6.42 32.83 1.11
CA ASP A 320 -6.99 34.11 0.68
C ASP A 320 -8.53 34.17 0.78
N ALA A 321 -9.15 33.15 1.38
CA ALA A 321 -10.60 33.06 1.51
C ALA A 321 -11.19 34.31 2.22
N PRO A 322 -12.21 34.95 1.64
CA PRO A 322 -12.92 36.03 2.33
C PRO A 322 -13.45 35.55 3.69
N THR A 323 -13.12 36.26 4.76
CA THR A 323 -13.47 35.92 6.15
C THR A 323 -14.97 35.59 6.31
N ARG A 324 -15.82 36.22 5.52
CA ARG A 324 -17.24 35.97 5.53
C ARG A 324 -17.61 34.59 5.00
N LEU A 325 -16.96 34.14 3.93
CA LEU A 325 -17.14 32.80 3.36
C LEU A 325 -16.60 31.75 4.30
N LEU A 326 -15.38 31.95 4.86
CA LEU A 326 -14.79 31.05 5.84
C LEU A 326 -15.74 30.84 7.04
N LYS A 327 -16.21 31.92 7.68
CA LYS A 327 -17.13 31.80 8.82
C LYS A 327 -18.47 31.15 8.48
N MET A 328 -18.95 31.36 7.26
CA MET A 328 -20.17 30.69 6.79
C MET A 328 -19.93 29.19 6.64
N ILE A 329 -18.87 28.77 5.94
CA ILE A 329 -18.53 27.36 5.73
C ILE A 329 -18.28 26.68 7.08
N GLN A 330 -17.50 27.30 7.97
CA GLN A 330 -17.20 26.79 9.31
C GLN A 330 -18.48 26.50 10.11
N ARG A 331 -19.40 27.44 10.13
CA ARG A 331 -20.66 27.30 10.85
C ARG A 331 -21.53 26.18 10.27
N GLU A 332 -21.66 26.12 8.96
CA GLU A 332 -22.56 25.17 8.29
C GLU A 332 -22.00 23.73 8.29
N LEU A 333 -20.68 23.58 8.31
CA LEU A 333 -20.03 22.28 8.42
C LEU A 333 -19.78 21.84 9.88
N HIS A 334 -20.07 22.71 10.86
CA HIS A 334 -19.87 22.47 12.29
C HIS A 334 -18.41 22.11 12.65
N VAL A 335 -17.44 22.77 11.99
CA VAL A 335 -16.01 22.52 12.24
C VAL A 335 -15.42 23.54 13.21
N THR A 336 -14.49 23.08 14.05
CA THR A 336 -13.73 23.90 14.97
C THR A 336 -12.51 24.50 14.28
N GLU A 337 -11.87 25.52 14.88
CA GLU A 337 -10.66 26.14 14.33
C GLU A 337 -9.51 25.13 14.14
N ASN A 338 -9.38 24.14 15.02
CA ASN A 338 -8.34 23.10 14.92
C ASN A 338 -8.54 22.14 13.75
N GLU A 339 -9.74 22.08 13.18
CA GLU A 339 -10.10 21.24 12.04
C GLU A 339 -10.00 21.97 10.71
N ILE A 340 -9.67 23.26 10.75
CA ILE A 340 -9.49 24.10 9.57
C ILE A 340 -7.99 24.18 9.23
N VAL A 341 -7.68 23.93 7.95
CA VAL A 341 -6.35 24.12 7.39
C VAL A 341 -6.45 25.08 6.22
N GLU A 342 -5.76 26.21 6.35
CA GLU A 342 -5.64 27.20 5.28
C GLU A 342 -4.43 26.87 4.41
N ILE A 343 -4.63 26.82 3.10
CA ILE A 343 -3.60 26.46 2.12
C ILE A 343 -3.33 27.64 1.19
N SER A 344 -2.05 28.05 1.11
CA SER A 344 -1.54 28.96 0.09
C SER A 344 -1.05 28.12 -1.09
N GLY A 345 -1.87 27.95 -2.14
CA GLY A 345 -1.54 27.12 -3.28
C GLY A 345 -2.72 26.24 -3.71
N MET A 346 -2.45 25.12 -4.34
CA MET A 346 -3.47 24.22 -4.87
C MET A 346 -4.07 23.33 -3.77
N ILE A 347 -5.38 23.39 -3.61
CA ILE A 347 -6.11 22.50 -2.71
C ILE A 347 -6.29 21.14 -3.38
N GLY A 348 -6.02 20.04 -2.66
CA GLY A 348 -6.27 18.69 -3.18
C GLY A 348 -5.15 18.16 -4.07
N LEU A 349 -3.91 18.22 -3.62
CA LEU A 349 -2.73 17.71 -4.35
C LEU A 349 -2.80 16.20 -4.68
N ALA A 350 -3.77 15.47 -4.13
CA ALA A 350 -4.07 14.10 -4.54
C ALA A 350 -4.41 13.99 -6.04
N ASP A 351 -4.98 15.04 -6.62
CA ASP A 351 -5.38 15.08 -8.03
C ASP A 351 -4.20 15.29 -9.00
N LEU A 352 -2.99 15.59 -8.50
CA LEU A 352 -1.78 15.74 -9.32
C LEU A 352 -1.41 14.48 -10.12
N SER A 353 -1.93 13.32 -9.74
CA SER A 353 -1.82 12.11 -10.56
C SER A 353 -2.32 12.29 -12.00
N GLY A 354 -3.26 13.22 -12.24
CA GLY A 354 -3.76 13.57 -13.56
C GLY A 354 -2.77 14.31 -14.45
N LEU A 355 -1.65 14.78 -13.89
CA LEU A 355 -0.55 15.44 -14.64
C LEU A 355 0.64 14.49 -14.90
N VAL A 356 0.53 13.23 -14.51
CA VAL A 356 1.56 12.23 -14.78
C VAL A 356 1.30 11.64 -16.18
N LEU A 357 2.03 12.16 -17.17
CA LEU A 357 1.79 11.95 -18.59
C LEU A 357 2.55 10.72 -19.12
N ASP A 358 1.85 9.73 -19.64
CA ASP A 358 2.44 8.56 -20.31
C ASP A 358 3.15 8.94 -21.63
N GLU A 359 2.80 10.07 -22.22
CA GLU A 359 3.42 10.68 -23.40
C GLU A 359 4.84 11.20 -23.15
N ARG A 360 5.25 11.31 -21.88
CA ARG A 360 6.58 11.75 -21.47
C ARG A 360 7.36 10.63 -20.76
N PRO A 361 7.65 9.52 -21.46
CA PRO A 361 8.37 8.39 -20.87
C PRO A 361 9.80 8.73 -20.40
N ASP A 362 10.38 9.84 -20.91
CA ASP A 362 11.64 10.43 -20.47
C ASP A 362 11.57 10.98 -19.04
N LEU A 363 10.39 11.34 -18.53
CA LEU A 363 10.14 11.86 -17.19
C LEU A 363 9.52 10.82 -16.24
N LEU A 364 9.42 9.57 -16.67
CA LEU A 364 8.87 8.44 -15.91
C LEU A 364 9.95 7.38 -15.64
N TRP A 365 9.65 6.47 -14.72
CA TRP A 365 10.48 5.27 -14.57
C TRP A 365 10.56 4.51 -15.90
N PRO A 366 11.73 4.02 -16.31
CA PRO A 366 11.85 3.13 -17.46
C PRO A 366 10.88 1.95 -17.37
N ALA A 367 10.22 1.63 -18.48
CA ALA A 367 9.29 0.50 -18.51
C ALA A 367 9.97 -0.80 -18.05
N PHE A 368 9.28 -1.59 -17.26
CA PHE A 368 9.75 -2.87 -16.75
C PHE A 368 8.74 -3.98 -17.06
N SER A 369 9.21 -5.06 -17.68
CA SER A 369 8.42 -6.26 -17.96
C SER A 369 8.77 -7.36 -16.97
N PRO A 370 7.81 -7.81 -16.13
CA PRO A 370 8.03 -8.90 -15.19
C PRO A 370 8.42 -10.21 -15.89
N ARG A 371 9.33 -10.96 -15.29
CA ARG A 371 9.80 -12.24 -15.84
C ARG A 371 8.78 -13.36 -15.64
N ILE A 372 8.72 -14.26 -16.62
CA ILE A 372 8.10 -15.58 -16.45
C ILE A 372 9.18 -16.53 -15.94
N PRO A 373 8.94 -17.35 -14.88
CA PRO A 373 9.90 -18.29 -14.37
C PRO A 373 10.35 -19.30 -15.44
N GLU A 374 11.65 -19.48 -15.61
CA GLU A 374 12.22 -20.38 -16.65
C GLU A 374 11.68 -21.81 -16.53
N ARG A 375 11.53 -22.33 -15.31
CA ARG A 375 10.99 -23.68 -15.10
C ARG A 375 9.60 -23.84 -15.67
N VAL A 376 8.73 -22.82 -15.58
CA VAL A 376 7.42 -22.85 -16.20
C VAL A 376 7.53 -22.88 -17.73
N GLN A 377 8.51 -22.15 -18.28
CA GLN A 377 8.78 -22.18 -19.72
C GLN A 377 9.33 -23.55 -20.17
N ASP A 378 10.25 -24.16 -19.39
CA ASP A 378 10.79 -25.50 -19.67
C ASP A 378 9.70 -26.61 -19.69
N HIS A 379 8.61 -26.38 -18.95
CA HIS A 379 7.41 -27.22 -18.96
C HIS A 379 6.30 -26.71 -19.92
N GLU A 380 6.66 -25.96 -20.95
CA GLU A 380 5.73 -25.45 -21.97
C GLU A 380 4.54 -24.66 -21.39
N GLY A 381 4.72 -24.10 -20.19
CA GLY A 381 3.69 -23.35 -19.47
C GLY A 381 2.83 -24.19 -18.52
N ASP A 382 3.09 -25.49 -18.36
CA ASP A 382 2.42 -26.34 -17.37
C ASP A 382 2.94 -26.01 -15.97
N ILE A 383 2.13 -25.26 -15.22
CA ILE A 383 2.49 -24.82 -13.88
C ILE A 383 2.46 -25.98 -12.87
N PHE A 384 1.57 -26.98 -13.05
CA PHE A 384 1.52 -28.14 -12.15
C PHE A 384 2.77 -29.01 -12.31
N ALA A 385 3.22 -29.25 -13.54
CA ALA A 385 4.47 -29.97 -13.79
C ALA A 385 5.69 -29.22 -13.20
N ALA A 386 5.74 -27.89 -13.35
CA ALA A 386 6.80 -27.07 -12.76
C ALA A 386 6.83 -27.15 -11.23
N ILE A 387 5.65 -27.08 -10.56
CA ILE A 387 5.54 -27.20 -9.10
C ILE A 387 5.86 -28.63 -8.65
N ARG A 388 5.41 -29.64 -9.42
CA ARG A 388 5.67 -31.04 -9.10
C ARG A 388 7.16 -31.38 -9.10
N GLN A 389 7.92 -30.75 -9.98
CA GLN A 389 9.37 -30.90 -10.02
C GLN A 389 10.03 -30.33 -8.76
N LYS A 390 9.62 -29.13 -8.30
CA LYS A 390 10.19 -28.46 -7.13
C LYS A 390 9.35 -27.25 -6.75
N ASP A 391 9.25 -26.96 -5.44
CA ASP A 391 8.67 -25.71 -4.97
C ASP A 391 9.23 -24.48 -5.67
N MET A 392 8.40 -23.48 -5.84
CA MET A 392 8.73 -22.24 -6.52
C MET A 392 8.23 -21.04 -5.72
N LEU A 393 9.12 -20.09 -5.46
CA LEU A 393 8.79 -18.80 -4.84
C LEU A 393 8.95 -17.70 -5.87
N LEU A 394 7.87 -17.01 -6.18
CA LEU A 394 7.89 -15.83 -7.04
C LEU A 394 7.98 -14.58 -6.19
N HIS A 395 8.78 -13.63 -6.64
CA HIS A 395 8.94 -12.31 -6.03
C HIS A 395 8.33 -11.24 -6.94
N HIS A 396 7.08 -10.86 -6.66
CA HIS A 396 6.40 -9.81 -7.39
C HIS A 396 6.94 -8.42 -7.01
N PRO A 397 6.92 -7.44 -7.94
CA PRO A 397 6.48 -7.51 -9.33
C PRO A 397 7.56 -8.03 -10.30
N TYR A 398 8.71 -8.49 -9.82
CA TYR A 398 9.86 -8.87 -10.64
C TYR A 398 9.61 -10.15 -11.44
N GLU A 399 8.93 -11.12 -10.85
CA GLU A 399 8.27 -12.22 -11.55
C GLU A 399 6.77 -11.91 -11.66
N THR A 400 6.19 -12.24 -12.84
CA THR A 400 4.81 -11.89 -13.17
C THR A 400 3.78 -12.55 -12.23
N PHE A 401 2.78 -11.76 -11.80
CA PHE A 401 1.63 -12.27 -11.07
C PHE A 401 0.72 -13.15 -11.95
N ASP A 402 0.87 -13.11 -13.26
CA ASP A 402 0.11 -13.95 -14.20
C ASP A 402 0.30 -15.44 -13.92
N MET A 403 1.37 -15.82 -13.23
CA MET A 403 1.54 -17.21 -12.80
C MET A 403 0.50 -17.64 -11.77
N VAL A 404 0.07 -16.73 -10.88
CA VAL A 404 -1.03 -16.99 -9.93
C VAL A 404 -2.37 -17.12 -10.67
N VAL A 405 -2.58 -16.27 -11.67
CA VAL A 405 -3.76 -16.35 -12.54
C VAL A 405 -3.76 -17.65 -13.34
N ARG A 406 -2.64 -17.98 -13.97
CA ARG A 406 -2.45 -19.22 -14.75
C ARG A 406 -2.68 -20.48 -13.91
N PHE A 407 -2.23 -20.50 -12.66
CA PHE A 407 -2.44 -21.61 -11.74
C PHE A 407 -3.93 -21.96 -11.60
N LEU A 408 -4.80 -20.96 -11.49
CA LEU A 408 -6.24 -21.16 -11.39
C LEU A 408 -6.90 -21.39 -12.75
N GLN A 409 -6.46 -20.72 -13.82
CA GLN A 409 -6.98 -20.94 -15.17
C GLN A 409 -6.68 -22.36 -15.67
N GLN A 410 -5.45 -22.84 -15.42
CA GLN A 410 -5.08 -24.21 -15.76
C GLN A 410 -5.90 -25.20 -14.91
N ALA A 411 -6.09 -24.93 -13.61
CA ALA A 411 -6.93 -25.74 -12.73
C ALA A 411 -8.39 -25.79 -13.21
N ALA A 412 -8.92 -24.68 -13.71
CA ALA A 412 -10.31 -24.64 -14.22
C ALA A 412 -10.52 -25.59 -15.41
N ARG A 413 -9.54 -25.69 -16.30
CA ARG A 413 -9.62 -26.47 -17.56
C ARG A 413 -9.11 -27.89 -17.47
N ASP A 414 -8.32 -28.21 -16.44
CA ASP A 414 -7.73 -29.55 -16.27
C ASP A 414 -8.79 -30.55 -15.80
N PRO A 415 -9.11 -31.61 -16.56
CA PRO A 415 -10.13 -32.60 -16.20
C PRO A 415 -9.77 -33.41 -14.95
N ASP A 416 -8.50 -33.50 -14.59
CA ASP A 416 -8.03 -34.19 -13.40
C ASP A 416 -8.18 -33.38 -12.12
N VAL A 417 -8.47 -32.08 -12.21
CA VAL A 417 -8.74 -31.25 -11.04
C VAL A 417 -10.14 -31.47 -10.53
N VAL A 418 -10.26 -31.84 -9.26
CA VAL A 418 -11.53 -32.20 -8.60
C VAL A 418 -12.06 -31.12 -7.67
N ALA A 419 -11.17 -30.30 -7.07
CA ALA A 419 -11.57 -29.25 -6.15
C ALA A 419 -10.60 -28.06 -6.16
N ILE A 420 -11.15 -26.87 -5.95
CA ILE A 420 -10.40 -25.61 -5.77
C ILE A 420 -10.94 -24.91 -4.54
N LYS A 421 -10.07 -24.46 -3.63
CA LYS A 421 -10.44 -23.61 -2.50
C LYS A 421 -9.60 -22.34 -2.54
N GLN A 422 -10.22 -21.15 -2.38
CA GLN A 422 -9.60 -19.86 -2.58
C GLN A 422 -10.04 -18.86 -1.52
N THR A 423 -9.10 -18.11 -0.93
CA THR A 423 -9.41 -16.93 -0.13
C THR A 423 -9.38 -15.66 -0.99
N LEU A 424 -10.36 -14.79 -0.84
CA LEU A 424 -10.49 -13.53 -1.56
C LEU A 424 -10.72 -12.39 -0.56
N TYR A 425 -9.72 -11.50 -0.41
CA TYR A 425 -9.79 -10.35 0.48
C TYR A 425 -10.13 -9.06 -0.28
N ARG A 426 -9.53 -8.86 -1.43
CA ARG A 426 -9.75 -7.74 -2.35
C ARG A 426 -9.74 -8.26 -3.76
N THR A 427 -10.81 -7.96 -4.48
CA THR A 427 -10.97 -8.39 -5.87
C THR A 427 -11.14 -7.16 -6.75
N SER A 428 -10.48 -7.15 -7.91
CA SER A 428 -10.74 -6.15 -8.94
C SER A 428 -12.14 -6.33 -9.52
N ARG A 429 -12.67 -5.30 -10.18
CA ARG A 429 -13.98 -5.35 -10.83
C ARG A 429 -14.05 -6.49 -11.86
N ASP A 430 -12.98 -6.63 -12.65
CA ASP A 430 -12.82 -7.64 -13.68
C ASP A 430 -11.64 -8.57 -13.30
N SER A 431 -11.83 -9.35 -12.21
CA SER A 431 -10.80 -10.20 -11.65
C SER A 431 -10.65 -11.50 -12.45
N PRO A 432 -9.49 -11.77 -13.08
CA PRO A 432 -9.24 -13.02 -13.79
C PRO A 432 -9.19 -14.22 -12.84
N ILE A 433 -8.94 -13.99 -11.55
CA ILE A 433 -9.02 -15.01 -10.50
C ILE A 433 -10.47 -15.46 -10.31
N VAL A 434 -11.40 -14.51 -10.15
CA VAL A 434 -12.84 -14.80 -9.98
C VAL A 434 -13.39 -15.45 -11.24
N GLU A 435 -12.94 -15.01 -12.43
CA GLU A 435 -13.33 -15.60 -13.70
C GLU A 435 -12.92 -17.07 -13.79
N ALA A 436 -11.68 -17.41 -13.46
CA ALA A 436 -11.20 -18.79 -13.43
C ALA A 436 -11.95 -19.66 -12.43
N LEU A 437 -12.35 -19.12 -11.27
CA LEU A 437 -13.16 -19.85 -10.29
C LEU A 437 -14.59 -20.08 -10.79
N CYS A 438 -15.19 -19.14 -11.50
CA CYS A 438 -16.49 -19.31 -12.14
C CYS A 438 -16.41 -20.39 -13.23
N GLU A 439 -15.43 -20.33 -14.14
CA GLU A 439 -15.17 -21.34 -15.18
C GLU A 439 -15.03 -22.73 -14.55
N ALA A 440 -14.26 -22.87 -13.48
CA ALA A 440 -14.08 -24.13 -12.78
C ALA A 440 -15.39 -24.69 -12.20
N ALA A 441 -16.23 -23.82 -11.61
CA ALA A 441 -17.52 -24.23 -11.05
C ALA A 441 -18.52 -24.65 -12.15
N GLU A 442 -18.57 -23.92 -13.26
CA GLU A 442 -19.39 -24.22 -14.43
C GLU A 442 -18.97 -25.55 -15.10
N GLU A 443 -17.67 -25.88 -15.07
CA GLU A 443 -17.11 -27.17 -15.50
C GLU A 443 -17.34 -28.31 -14.47
N GLY A 444 -18.10 -28.06 -13.41
CA GLY A 444 -18.54 -29.07 -12.44
C GLY A 444 -17.51 -29.41 -11.35
N LYS A 445 -16.43 -28.63 -11.19
CA LYS A 445 -15.48 -28.83 -10.12
C LYS A 445 -16.03 -28.30 -8.79
N SER A 446 -15.59 -28.89 -7.67
CA SER A 446 -15.95 -28.40 -6.34
C SER A 446 -15.16 -27.12 -6.04
N VAL A 447 -15.79 -25.96 -6.16
CA VAL A 447 -15.15 -24.66 -5.89
C VAL A 447 -15.68 -24.10 -4.58
N THR A 448 -14.76 -23.78 -3.64
CA THR A 448 -15.08 -23.04 -2.41
C THR A 448 -14.32 -21.71 -2.41
N ALA A 449 -15.07 -20.62 -2.46
CA ALA A 449 -14.52 -19.27 -2.42
C ALA A 449 -14.85 -18.59 -1.09
N LEU A 450 -13.84 -18.27 -0.30
CA LEU A 450 -14.00 -17.49 0.92
C LEU A 450 -13.79 -16.01 0.58
N VAL A 451 -14.87 -15.22 0.69
CA VAL A 451 -14.89 -13.79 0.33
C VAL A 451 -14.98 -12.94 1.60
N GLU A 452 -14.00 -12.08 1.82
CA GLU A 452 -13.99 -11.16 2.96
C GLU A 452 -14.82 -9.90 2.66
N LEU A 453 -15.99 -9.77 3.31
CA LEU A 453 -16.87 -8.61 3.12
C LEU A 453 -16.36 -7.36 3.83
N LYS A 454 -15.63 -7.52 4.95
CA LYS A 454 -15.08 -6.42 5.77
C LYS A 454 -13.78 -5.81 5.17
N ALA A 455 -13.52 -6.01 3.87
CA ALA A 455 -12.38 -5.40 3.19
C ALA A 455 -12.66 -3.92 2.90
N ARG A 456 -12.12 -3.04 3.75
CA ARG A 456 -12.36 -1.59 3.70
C ARG A 456 -12.16 -1.00 2.30
N PHE A 457 -13.12 -0.23 1.81
CA PHE A 457 -13.24 0.39 0.49
C PHE A 457 -13.51 -0.56 -0.69
N ASP A 458 -13.48 -1.88 -0.48
CA ASP A 458 -13.75 -2.89 -1.51
C ASP A 458 -15.04 -3.70 -1.23
N GLU A 459 -15.79 -3.32 -0.19
CA GLU A 459 -16.98 -4.04 0.27
C GLU A 459 -17.99 -4.26 -0.87
N ALA A 460 -18.32 -3.18 -1.59
CA ALA A 460 -19.27 -3.24 -2.71
C ALA A 460 -18.74 -4.10 -3.89
N ALA A 461 -17.44 -4.12 -4.11
CA ALA A 461 -16.82 -4.95 -5.15
C ALA A 461 -16.89 -6.43 -4.72
N ASN A 462 -16.54 -6.74 -3.48
CA ASN A 462 -16.56 -8.10 -2.95
C ASN A 462 -17.99 -8.68 -2.93
N ILE A 463 -19.01 -7.89 -2.56
CA ILE A 463 -20.43 -8.30 -2.65
C ILE A 463 -20.83 -8.64 -4.11
N ARG A 464 -20.40 -7.85 -5.09
CA ARG A 464 -20.71 -8.17 -6.50
C ARG A 464 -20.02 -9.46 -6.95
N GLN A 465 -18.78 -9.68 -6.56
CA GLN A 465 -18.04 -10.88 -6.94
C GLN A 465 -18.56 -12.13 -6.24
N SER A 466 -19.00 -12.04 -4.98
CA SER A 466 -19.62 -13.17 -4.30
C SER A 466 -20.88 -13.64 -5.02
N ARG A 467 -21.76 -12.70 -5.40
CA ARG A 467 -22.97 -13.03 -6.18
C ARG A 467 -22.65 -13.63 -7.56
N ARG A 468 -21.53 -13.24 -8.19
CA ARG A 468 -21.08 -13.82 -9.46
C ARG A 468 -20.64 -15.27 -9.27
N LEU A 469 -19.85 -15.56 -8.24
CA LEU A 469 -19.40 -16.91 -7.88
C LEU A 469 -20.57 -17.84 -7.53
N GLU A 470 -21.54 -17.37 -6.73
CA GLU A 470 -22.74 -18.14 -6.39
C GLU A 470 -23.56 -18.52 -7.63
N ARG A 471 -23.75 -17.59 -8.58
CA ARG A 471 -24.46 -17.87 -9.84
C ARG A 471 -23.74 -18.89 -10.71
N ALA A 472 -22.40 -18.95 -10.67
CA ALA A 472 -21.61 -19.94 -11.38
C ALA A 472 -21.61 -21.31 -10.70
N GLY A 473 -22.21 -21.45 -9.51
CA GLY A 473 -22.29 -22.70 -8.76
C GLY A 473 -21.18 -22.93 -7.73
N ALA A 474 -20.34 -21.92 -7.45
CA ALA A 474 -19.33 -22.01 -6.40
C ALA A 474 -19.96 -21.89 -5.00
N HIS A 475 -19.39 -22.60 -4.03
CA HIS A 475 -19.71 -22.41 -2.61
C HIS A 475 -19.02 -21.16 -2.09
N VAL A 476 -19.78 -20.10 -1.82
CA VAL A 476 -19.27 -18.87 -1.24
C VAL A 476 -19.40 -18.90 0.28
N VAL A 477 -18.31 -18.59 0.96
CA VAL A 477 -18.23 -18.49 2.42
C VAL A 477 -17.77 -17.09 2.79
N TYR A 478 -18.39 -16.46 3.78
CA TYR A 478 -18.06 -15.10 4.24
C TYR A 478 -17.15 -15.07 5.47
N GLY A 479 -16.69 -16.23 5.93
CA GLY A 479 -15.79 -16.34 7.08
C GLY A 479 -16.46 -16.03 8.43
N PHE A 480 -15.66 -15.53 9.37
CA PHE A 480 -16.13 -15.23 10.73
C PHE A 480 -16.79 -13.86 10.83
N LEU A 481 -17.78 -13.72 11.71
CA LEU A 481 -18.40 -12.45 12.05
C LEU A 481 -17.42 -11.51 12.79
N THR A 482 -16.65 -12.06 13.75
CA THR A 482 -15.76 -11.30 14.63
C THR A 482 -14.31 -11.19 14.13
N LEU A 483 -13.87 -12.12 13.29
CA LEU A 483 -12.53 -12.13 12.69
C LEU A 483 -12.57 -11.70 11.22
N LYS A 484 -11.52 -11.03 10.75
CA LYS A 484 -11.34 -10.75 9.30
C LYS A 484 -10.41 -11.79 8.70
N THR A 485 -10.79 -12.39 7.58
CA THR A 485 -9.92 -13.30 6.84
C THR A 485 -8.93 -12.52 6.00
N HIS A 486 -7.65 -12.59 6.36
CA HIS A 486 -6.58 -11.90 5.63
C HIS A 486 -5.51 -12.87 5.11
N ALA A 487 -5.62 -14.15 5.37
CA ALA A 487 -4.80 -15.20 4.78
C ALA A 487 -4.94 -15.23 3.25
N LYS A 488 -3.83 -15.48 2.54
CA LYS A 488 -3.80 -15.62 1.09
C LYS A 488 -3.39 -17.05 0.76
N ILE A 489 -4.40 -17.90 0.59
CA ILE A 489 -4.25 -19.33 0.32
C ILE A 489 -5.12 -19.71 -0.87
N SER A 490 -4.54 -20.49 -1.79
CA SER A 490 -5.26 -21.16 -2.86
C SER A 490 -4.84 -22.63 -2.87
N THR A 491 -5.80 -23.54 -2.94
CA THR A 491 -5.53 -24.98 -3.06
C THR A 491 -6.24 -25.55 -4.29
N VAL A 492 -5.52 -26.37 -5.03
CA VAL A 492 -6.03 -27.15 -6.15
C VAL A 492 -5.78 -28.62 -5.86
N VAL A 493 -6.84 -29.41 -5.80
CA VAL A 493 -6.77 -30.85 -5.61
C VAL A 493 -6.89 -31.54 -6.96
N ARG A 494 -5.80 -32.20 -7.38
CA ARG A 494 -5.69 -32.87 -8.69
C ARG A 494 -5.53 -34.39 -8.53
N ARG A 495 -6.16 -35.14 -9.39
CA ARG A 495 -5.97 -36.57 -9.47
C ARG A 495 -4.71 -36.89 -10.26
N GLU A 496 -3.81 -37.67 -9.68
CA GLU A 496 -2.60 -38.15 -10.33
C GLU A 496 -2.50 -39.69 -10.16
N GLY A 497 -2.91 -40.43 -11.18
CA GLY A 497 -3.11 -41.86 -11.08
C GLY A 497 -4.20 -42.17 -10.04
N ASP A 498 -3.87 -43.01 -9.06
CA ASP A 498 -4.77 -43.41 -7.98
C ASP A 498 -4.73 -42.49 -6.76
N ARG A 499 -4.06 -41.34 -6.83
CA ARG A 499 -3.87 -40.45 -5.70
C ARG A 499 -4.44 -39.06 -5.99
N LEU A 500 -4.83 -38.38 -4.92
CA LEU A 500 -5.10 -36.96 -4.95
C LEU A 500 -3.86 -36.17 -4.44
N VAL A 501 -3.42 -35.23 -5.24
CA VAL A 501 -2.31 -34.33 -4.90
C VAL A 501 -2.87 -32.93 -4.70
N THR A 502 -2.50 -32.30 -3.60
CA THR A 502 -2.88 -30.92 -3.30
C THR A 502 -1.75 -30.00 -3.70
N TYR A 503 -2.01 -29.14 -4.65
CA TYR A 503 -1.14 -28.02 -5.03
C TYR A 503 -1.60 -26.79 -4.26
N THR A 504 -0.68 -26.13 -3.58
CA THR A 504 -1.01 -25.00 -2.71
C THR A 504 -0.21 -23.77 -3.09
N HIS A 505 -0.88 -22.65 -3.15
CA HIS A 505 -0.27 -21.34 -3.22
C HIS A 505 -0.47 -20.62 -1.88
N TYR A 506 0.63 -20.07 -1.33
CA TYR A 506 0.64 -19.19 -0.18
C TYR A 506 1.21 -17.83 -0.59
N GLY A 507 0.48 -16.76 -0.32
CA GLY A 507 0.89 -15.40 -0.67
C GLY A 507 1.09 -14.50 0.54
N THR A 508 2.05 -13.57 0.45
CA THR A 508 2.15 -12.44 1.39
C THR A 508 1.21 -11.31 0.99
N GLY A 509 0.87 -11.19 -0.30
CA GLY A 509 0.04 -10.15 -0.90
C GLY A 509 -1.31 -10.63 -1.39
N ASN A 510 -2.21 -9.69 -1.66
CA ASN A 510 -3.57 -9.96 -2.11
C ASN A 510 -3.63 -10.54 -3.54
N TYR A 511 -4.70 -11.28 -3.82
CA TYR A 511 -5.03 -11.78 -5.17
C TYR A 511 -5.60 -10.66 -6.06
N HIS A 512 -4.76 -9.65 -6.34
CA HIS A 512 -5.16 -8.46 -7.10
C HIS A 512 -4.09 -8.10 -8.14
N PRO A 513 -4.28 -8.45 -9.43
CA PRO A 513 -3.26 -8.32 -10.46
C PRO A 513 -2.69 -6.91 -10.64
N ILE A 514 -3.50 -5.87 -10.42
CA ILE A 514 -3.07 -4.48 -10.59
C ILE A 514 -2.12 -4.07 -9.46
N THR A 515 -2.47 -4.36 -8.20
CA THR A 515 -1.59 -4.03 -7.07
C THR A 515 -0.30 -4.84 -7.08
N ALA A 516 -0.35 -6.08 -7.60
CA ALA A 516 0.83 -6.94 -7.74
C ALA A 516 1.89 -6.44 -8.73
N ARG A 517 1.58 -5.39 -9.54
CA ARG A 517 2.56 -4.70 -10.40
C ARG A 517 3.38 -3.64 -9.66
N ILE A 518 2.93 -3.26 -8.47
CA ILE A 518 3.50 -2.15 -7.69
C ILE A 518 4.03 -2.65 -6.35
N TYR A 519 3.35 -3.63 -5.73
CA TYR A 519 3.68 -4.16 -4.41
C TYR A 519 4.70 -5.29 -4.51
N THR A 520 5.74 -5.22 -3.67
CA THR A 520 6.67 -6.35 -3.56
C THR A 520 6.06 -7.40 -2.63
N ASP A 521 5.72 -8.55 -3.20
CA ASP A 521 5.12 -9.65 -2.48
C ASP A 521 5.74 -11.00 -2.90
N LEU A 522 5.52 -12.02 -2.08
CA LEU A 522 6.00 -13.36 -2.31
C LEU A 522 4.83 -14.33 -2.55
N SER A 523 4.97 -15.19 -3.54
CA SER A 523 4.03 -16.25 -3.88
C SER A 523 4.74 -17.60 -3.88
N LEU A 524 4.49 -18.41 -2.85
CA LEU A 524 5.00 -19.78 -2.76
C LEU A 524 4.04 -20.75 -3.44
N PHE A 525 4.53 -21.52 -4.40
CA PHE A 525 3.83 -22.66 -4.99
C PHE A 525 4.49 -23.96 -4.55
N THR A 526 3.70 -24.88 -4.03
CA THR A 526 4.19 -26.16 -3.50
C THR A 526 3.17 -27.27 -3.70
N CYS A 527 3.63 -28.50 -3.79
CA CYS A 527 2.82 -29.71 -3.64
C CYS A 527 3.26 -30.55 -2.43
N ASP A 528 3.90 -29.91 -1.45
CA ASP A 528 4.24 -30.53 -0.17
C ASP A 528 2.97 -31.00 0.55
N ALA A 529 2.95 -32.28 0.94
CA ALA A 529 1.76 -32.90 1.51
C ALA A 529 1.39 -32.34 2.89
N ALA A 530 2.37 -31.92 3.71
CA ALA A 530 2.11 -31.34 5.03
C ALA A 530 1.50 -29.95 4.88
N LEU A 531 2.05 -29.10 4.03
CA LEU A 531 1.48 -27.78 3.72
C LEU A 531 0.09 -27.89 3.07
N GLY A 532 -0.16 -28.91 2.22
CA GLY A 532 -1.48 -29.17 1.64
C GLY A 532 -2.51 -29.58 2.70
N ARG A 533 -2.14 -30.43 3.68
CA ARG A 533 -3.00 -30.79 4.82
C ARG A 533 -3.28 -29.57 5.71
N ASP A 534 -2.27 -28.80 6.02
CA ASP A 534 -2.41 -27.57 6.81
C ASP A 534 -3.36 -26.58 6.15
N ALA A 535 -3.23 -26.34 4.82
CA ALA A 535 -4.15 -25.49 4.08
C ALA A 535 -5.59 -26.01 4.17
N THR A 536 -5.79 -27.33 4.06
CA THR A 536 -7.13 -27.95 4.18
C THR A 536 -7.73 -27.71 5.56
N LYS A 537 -6.94 -27.87 6.63
CA LYS A 537 -7.38 -27.59 8.01
C LYS A 537 -7.75 -26.09 8.20
N VAL A 538 -6.98 -25.18 7.59
CA VAL A 538 -7.30 -23.75 7.63
C VAL A 538 -8.62 -23.47 6.90
N PHE A 539 -8.86 -24.04 5.73
CA PHE A 539 -10.16 -23.88 5.05
C PHE A 539 -11.32 -24.46 5.87
N ASN A 540 -11.13 -25.60 6.53
CA ASN A 540 -12.16 -26.17 7.42
C ASN A 540 -12.43 -25.25 8.62
N TYR A 541 -11.40 -24.59 9.17
CA TYR A 541 -11.57 -23.58 10.20
C TYR A 541 -12.35 -22.36 9.68
N LEU A 542 -12.01 -21.87 8.50
CA LEU A 542 -12.65 -20.70 7.90
C LEU A 542 -14.11 -20.94 7.46
N SER A 543 -14.45 -22.16 7.03
CA SER A 543 -15.78 -22.48 6.49
C SER A 543 -16.70 -23.21 7.48
N GLY A 544 -16.14 -23.97 8.38
CA GLY A 544 -16.90 -24.83 9.30
C GLY A 544 -16.64 -24.54 10.77
N TYR A 545 -15.82 -23.51 11.08
CA TYR A 545 -15.43 -23.11 12.45
C TYR A 545 -14.76 -24.22 13.26
N VAL A 546 -14.16 -25.19 12.58
CA VAL A 546 -13.46 -26.32 13.22
C VAL A 546 -12.01 -25.91 13.49
N GLU A 547 -11.68 -25.62 14.74
CA GLU A 547 -10.31 -25.32 15.12
C GLU A 547 -9.39 -26.51 14.82
N PRO A 548 -8.21 -26.25 14.17
CA PRO A 548 -7.25 -27.30 13.89
C PRO A 548 -6.59 -27.75 15.21
N ASP A 549 -6.55 -29.05 15.45
CA ASP A 549 -5.90 -29.68 16.58
C ASP A 549 -4.37 -29.46 16.58
N ALA A 550 -3.76 -29.54 15.40
CA ALA A 550 -2.35 -29.24 15.17
C ALA A 550 -2.11 -28.89 13.70
N LEU A 551 -1.15 -27.99 13.45
CA LEU A 551 -0.61 -27.68 12.13
C LEU A 551 0.88 -28.08 12.10
N GLU A 552 1.32 -28.61 10.96
CA GLU A 552 2.67 -29.19 10.80
C GLU A 552 3.72 -28.12 10.50
N ASN A 553 3.50 -27.34 9.43
CA ASN A 553 4.44 -26.30 8.95
C ASN A 553 3.81 -24.91 8.87
N LEU A 554 2.58 -24.78 9.32
CA LEU A 554 1.82 -23.54 9.31
C LEU A 554 1.48 -23.11 10.74
N ALA A 555 1.52 -21.83 11.02
CA ALA A 555 0.86 -21.25 12.17
C ALA A 555 -0.16 -20.21 11.70
N ILE A 556 -1.29 -20.10 12.41
CA ILE A 556 -2.36 -19.16 12.06
C ILE A 556 -2.73 -18.27 13.25
N SER A 557 -3.06 -17.02 12.97
CA SER A 557 -3.73 -16.19 13.95
C SER A 557 -5.25 -16.39 13.89
N PRO A 558 -5.96 -16.20 15.03
CA PRO A 558 -5.44 -15.83 16.35
C PRO A 558 -4.89 -17.02 17.17
N LEU A 559 -4.88 -18.24 16.65
CA LEU A 559 -4.67 -19.46 17.42
C LEU A 559 -3.20 -19.72 17.79
N SER A 560 -2.30 -19.83 16.82
CA SER A 560 -0.94 -20.33 17.04
C SER A 560 0.18 -19.41 16.54
N LEU A 561 -0.10 -18.39 15.71
CA LEU A 561 0.93 -17.57 15.10
C LEU A 561 1.73 -16.75 16.13
N LYS A 562 1.05 -16.00 17.00
CA LYS A 562 1.71 -15.17 18.02
C LYS A 562 2.50 -16.03 19.02
N PRO A 563 1.94 -17.10 19.63
CA PRO A 563 2.70 -18.01 20.48
C PRO A 563 3.95 -18.58 19.80
N ARG A 564 3.83 -19.03 18.54
CA ARG A 564 4.96 -19.56 17.78
C ARG A 564 6.05 -18.52 17.55
N LEU A 565 5.66 -17.29 17.24
CA LEU A 565 6.61 -16.18 17.05
C LEU A 565 7.38 -15.88 18.34
N LEU A 566 6.68 -15.77 19.48
CA LEU A 566 7.29 -15.51 20.79
C LEU A 566 8.23 -16.66 21.21
N GLU A 567 7.83 -17.91 20.97
CA GLU A 567 8.68 -19.10 21.21
C GLU A 567 10.00 -19.02 20.44
N MET A 568 9.94 -18.64 19.16
CA MET A 568 11.15 -18.56 18.32
C MET A 568 12.05 -17.39 18.71
N ILE A 569 11.49 -16.25 19.11
CA ILE A 569 12.29 -15.12 19.63
C ILE A 569 12.99 -15.52 20.94
N ALA A 570 12.28 -16.20 21.84
CA ALA A 570 12.85 -16.69 23.08
C ALA A 570 13.96 -17.74 22.83
N ALA A 571 13.79 -18.62 21.86
CA ALA A 571 14.82 -19.60 21.47
C ALA A 571 16.11 -18.94 20.98
N GLU A 572 16.03 -17.84 20.19
CA GLU A 572 17.21 -17.07 19.83
C GLU A 572 17.92 -16.45 21.04
N ALA A 573 17.16 -15.93 22.00
CA ALA A 573 17.74 -15.43 23.26
C ALA A 573 18.47 -16.54 24.05
N GLU A 574 17.97 -17.77 24.07
CA GLU A 574 18.66 -18.92 24.66
C GLU A 574 19.93 -19.29 23.88
N HIS A 575 19.93 -19.18 22.55
CA HIS A 575 21.13 -19.36 21.74
C HIS A 575 22.19 -18.32 22.11
N ALA A 576 21.85 -17.05 22.20
CA ALA A 576 22.75 -15.97 22.59
C ALA A 576 23.35 -16.20 23.98
N ARG A 577 22.50 -16.51 24.99
CA ARG A 577 22.97 -16.83 26.37
C ARG A 577 23.92 -18.02 26.43
N ALA A 578 23.75 -18.97 25.52
CA ALA A 578 24.60 -20.13 25.40
C ALA A 578 25.89 -19.88 24.55
N GLY A 579 26.16 -18.63 24.13
CA GLY A 579 27.32 -18.25 23.34
C GLY A 579 27.28 -18.78 21.89
N ARG A 580 26.11 -19.17 21.38
CA ARG A 580 25.92 -19.56 19.99
C ARG A 580 25.50 -18.34 19.16
N PRO A 581 25.82 -18.31 17.85
CA PRO A 581 25.32 -17.27 16.96
C PRO A 581 23.79 -17.16 17.05
N ALA A 582 23.28 -15.95 17.29
CA ALA A 582 21.85 -15.70 17.48
C ALA A 582 21.45 -14.44 16.73
N GLN A 583 20.59 -14.59 15.72
CA GLN A 583 20.21 -13.52 14.82
C GLN A 583 18.74 -13.62 14.41
N ILE A 584 18.08 -12.46 14.33
CA ILE A 584 16.70 -12.33 13.81
C ILE A 584 16.72 -11.31 12.69
N TRP A 585 16.26 -11.71 11.50
CA TRP A 585 15.95 -10.81 10.40
C TRP A 585 14.45 -10.81 10.15
N ALA A 586 13.82 -9.63 10.15
CA ALA A 586 12.41 -9.54 9.84
C ALA A 586 12.10 -8.37 8.90
N LYS A 587 11.16 -8.59 7.99
CA LYS A 587 10.63 -7.59 7.08
C LYS A 587 9.13 -7.58 7.13
N MET A 588 8.52 -6.40 7.26
CA MET A 588 7.06 -6.23 7.30
C MET A 588 6.66 -4.78 7.08
N ASN A 589 5.35 -4.53 7.01
CA ASN A 589 4.88 -3.14 6.89
C ASN A 589 4.86 -2.42 8.24
N SER A 590 4.50 -3.13 9.34
CA SER A 590 4.29 -2.50 10.63
C SER A 590 4.56 -3.42 11.81
N ILE A 591 5.14 -2.86 12.86
CA ILE A 591 5.34 -3.52 14.17
C ILE A 591 4.85 -2.60 15.27
N ILE A 592 3.80 -3.02 16.02
CA ILE A 592 3.23 -2.30 17.17
C ILE A 592 2.66 -3.24 18.24
N GLU A 593 2.82 -4.56 18.11
CA GLU A 593 2.34 -5.49 19.13
C GLU A 593 3.26 -5.46 20.35
N PRO A 594 2.77 -5.05 21.54
CA PRO A 594 3.62 -4.83 22.69
C PRO A 594 4.40 -6.07 23.13
N GLU A 595 3.73 -7.23 23.21
CA GLU A 595 4.37 -8.48 23.64
C GLU A 595 5.51 -8.91 22.70
N VAL A 596 5.36 -8.67 21.39
CA VAL A 596 6.41 -8.98 20.41
C VAL A 596 7.56 -7.99 20.53
N ILE A 597 7.28 -6.70 20.73
CA ILE A 597 8.29 -5.66 20.93
C ILE A 597 9.10 -5.95 22.21
N ASP A 598 8.42 -6.25 23.31
CA ASP A 598 9.08 -6.60 24.59
C ASP A 598 9.92 -7.88 24.47
N ALA A 599 9.46 -8.88 23.72
CA ALA A 599 10.24 -10.08 23.43
C ALA A 599 11.51 -9.79 22.63
N LEU A 600 11.45 -8.87 21.65
CA LEU A 600 12.63 -8.44 20.88
C LEU A 600 13.61 -7.64 21.77
N TYR A 601 13.12 -6.81 22.68
CA TYR A 601 13.96 -6.11 23.65
C TYR A 601 14.68 -7.10 24.56
N ALA A 602 13.95 -8.09 25.10
CA ALA A 602 14.55 -9.14 25.92
C ALA A 602 15.60 -9.98 25.15
N ALA A 603 15.36 -10.24 23.85
CA ALA A 603 16.31 -10.93 22.99
C ALA A 603 17.54 -10.06 22.72
N SER A 604 17.40 -8.76 22.46
CA SER A 604 18.51 -7.82 22.32
C SER A 604 19.38 -7.75 23.58
N GLN A 605 18.76 -7.66 24.77
CA GLN A 605 19.46 -7.67 26.06
C GLN A 605 20.21 -9.01 26.31
N ALA A 606 19.73 -10.10 25.72
CA ALA A 606 20.43 -11.38 25.77
C ALA A 606 21.61 -11.50 24.78
N GLY A 607 21.78 -10.51 23.87
CA GLY A 607 22.85 -10.47 22.87
C GLY A 607 22.44 -10.97 21.49
N VAL A 608 21.14 -11.08 21.19
CA VAL A 608 20.64 -11.40 19.83
C VAL A 608 20.80 -10.20 18.91
N GLU A 609 21.41 -10.36 17.75
CA GLU A 609 21.50 -9.35 16.72
C GLU A 609 20.19 -9.31 15.90
N ILE A 610 19.50 -8.17 15.92
CA ILE A 610 18.18 -8.02 15.32
C ILE A 610 18.21 -6.96 14.22
N SER A 611 17.90 -7.35 12.97
CA SER A 611 17.79 -6.44 11.83
C SER A 611 16.38 -6.45 11.27
N LEU A 612 15.73 -5.29 11.31
CA LEU A 612 14.33 -5.12 10.91
C LEU A 612 14.23 -4.20 9.69
N VAL A 613 13.45 -4.62 8.69
CA VAL A 613 13.06 -3.78 7.54
C VAL A 613 11.57 -3.46 7.69
N ILE A 614 11.26 -2.29 8.23
CA ILE A 614 9.90 -1.82 8.52
C ILE A 614 9.55 -0.66 7.61
N ARG A 615 8.70 -0.89 6.63
CA ARG A 615 8.33 0.15 5.67
C ARG A 615 7.60 1.33 6.31
N GLY A 616 6.61 1.06 7.16
CA GLY A 616 5.67 2.05 7.68
C GLY A 616 5.81 2.25 9.19
N ILE A 617 4.82 1.79 9.94
CA ILE A 617 4.70 2.03 11.37
C ILE A 617 5.68 1.16 12.17
N CYS A 618 6.51 1.81 12.98
CA CYS A 618 7.40 1.14 13.94
C CYS A 618 7.11 1.65 15.35
N GLY A 619 6.61 0.77 16.21
CA GLY A 619 6.37 1.04 17.63
C GLY A 619 7.57 0.74 18.52
N LEU A 620 8.63 0.14 17.96
CA LEU A 620 9.87 -0.24 18.64
C LEU A 620 10.90 0.90 18.53
N ARG A 621 11.74 1.08 19.54
CA ARG A 621 12.89 2.00 19.51
C ARG A 621 14.19 1.19 19.38
N PRO A 622 14.96 1.35 18.29
CA PRO A 622 16.26 0.71 18.15
C PRO A 622 17.37 1.49 18.87
N GLY A 623 18.50 0.83 19.18
CA GLY A 623 19.72 1.49 19.64
C GLY A 623 19.60 2.21 20.98
N VAL A 624 18.64 1.85 21.85
CA VAL A 624 18.50 2.41 23.20
C VAL A 624 19.38 1.65 24.16
N LYS A 625 20.23 2.40 24.90
CA LYS A 625 21.15 1.84 25.89
C LYS A 625 20.42 1.07 26.98
N GLY A 626 20.86 -0.17 27.27
CA GLY A 626 20.25 -1.07 28.23
C GLY A 626 18.94 -1.72 27.79
N LEU A 627 18.46 -1.45 26.56
CA LEU A 627 17.19 -1.97 26.06
C LEU A 627 17.33 -2.65 24.69
N SER A 628 17.80 -1.92 23.69
CA SER A 628 17.74 -2.34 22.27
C SER A 628 19.04 -2.08 21.51
N GLU A 629 20.18 -2.17 22.18
CA GLU A 629 21.53 -1.91 21.64
C GLU A 629 21.84 -2.78 20.43
N ASN A 630 21.27 -4.00 20.36
CA ASN A 630 21.47 -4.95 19.27
C ASN A 630 20.30 -4.98 18.28
N ILE A 631 19.51 -3.91 18.22
CA ILE A 631 18.41 -3.76 17.25
C ILE A 631 18.72 -2.60 16.29
N ARG A 632 18.62 -2.86 15.00
CA ARG A 632 18.63 -1.85 13.95
C ARG A 632 17.37 -1.94 13.11
N VAL A 633 16.84 -0.78 12.70
CA VAL A 633 15.61 -0.66 11.92
C VAL A 633 15.89 0.18 10.69
N LYS A 634 15.50 -0.35 9.54
CA LYS A 634 15.59 0.28 8.23
C LYS A 634 14.19 0.38 7.61
N SER A 635 13.93 1.42 6.83
CA SER A 635 12.73 1.57 5.99
C SER A 635 13.17 1.77 4.54
N ILE A 636 12.45 1.16 3.60
CA ILE A 636 12.69 1.30 2.16
C ILE A 636 11.44 1.89 1.53
N VAL A 637 11.61 3.01 0.82
CA VAL A 637 10.58 3.66 0.01
C VAL A 637 11.18 3.97 -1.36
N GLY A 638 10.49 3.67 -2.44
CA GLY A 638 10.99 3.90 -3.79
C GLY A 638 9.98 3.47 -4.85
N ARG A 639 10.50 3.06 -6.01
CA ARG A 639 9.68 2.69 -7.18
C ARG A 639 8.56 1.70 -6.88
N PHE A 640 8.83 0.67 -6.09
CA PHE A 640 7.87 -0.35 -5.69
C PHE A 640 7.55 -0.24 -4.21
N LEU A 641 6.34 -0.61 -3.82
CA LEU A 641 5.90 -0.57 -2.45
C LEU A 641 6.30 -1.85 -1.72
N GLU A 642 7.22 -1.76 -0.77
CA GLU A 642 7.63 -2.89 0.06
C GLU A 642 6.43 -3.41 0.87
N HIS A 643 6.08 -4.70 0.70
CA HIS A 643 4.85 -5.24 1.27
C HIS A 643 4.98 -6.68 1.79
N SER A 644 5.93 -7.46 1.33
CA SER A 644 6.14 -8.84 1.80
C SER A 644 6.45 -8.90 3.29
N ARG A 645 6.02 -9.98 3.95
CA ARG A 645 6.35 -10.26 5.35
C ARG A 645 7.19 -11.52 5.40
N ILE A 646 8.36 -11.35 5.97
CA ILE A 646 9.39 -12.40 6.10
C ILE A 646 9.93 -12.36 7.50
N VAL A 647 10.19 -13.52 8.09
CA VAL A 647 10.97 -13.61 9.32
C VAL A 647 11.94 -14.79 9.26
N CYS A 648 13.18 -14.55 9.68
CA CYS A 648 14.27 -15.52 9.70
C CYS A 648 14.91 -15.56 11.10
N PHE A 649 15.14 -16.77 11.59
CA PHE A 649 15.80 -17.03 12.86
C PHE A 649 17.07 -17.85 12.62
N GLY A 650 18.18 -17.46 13.23
CA GLY A 650 19.48 -18.09 13.06
C GLY A 650 19.56 -19.51 13.60
N ALA A 651 18.71 -19.86 14.58
CA ALA A 651 18.60 -21.18 15.22
C ALA A 651 19.95 -21.72 15.74
N GLY A 652 20.78 -20.83 16.30
CA GLY A 652 22.10 -21.15 16.83
C GLY A 652 23.21 -21.25 15.77
N HIS A 653 22.94 -20.87 14.52
CA HIS A 653 23.87 -20.97 13.40
C HIS A 653 24.15 -19.62 12.70
N GLY A 654 23.44 -18.56 13.09
CA GLY A 654 23.48 -17.26 12.40
C GLY A 654 22.65 -17.23 11.10
N LEU A 655 22.71 -16.10 10.39
CA LEU A 655 21.99 -15.85 9.12
C LEU A 655 22.95 -15.22 8.09
N PRO A 656 22.89 -15.66 6.83
CA PRO A 656 22.11 -16.77 6.30
C PRO A 656 22.75 -18.14 6.58
N HIS A 657 21.95 -19.16 6.88
CA HIS A 657 22.47 -20.52 7.09
C HIS A 657 21.42 -21.58 6.69
N LYS A 658 21.84 -22.76 6.18
CA LYS A 658 20.93 -23.84 5.75
C LYS A 658 20.05 -24.40 6.86
N LYS A 659 20.46 -24.33 8.14
CA LYS A 659 19.72 -24.78 9.30
C LYS A 659 18.88 -23.66 9.95
N SER A 660 18.96 -22.43 9.46
CA SER A 660 18.11 -21.34 9.90
C SER A 660 16.64 -21.65 9.66
N ARG A 661 15.76 -21.06 10.45
CA ARG A 661 14.29 -21.16 10.25
C ARG A 661 13.80 -19.92 9.53
N VAL A 662 13.10 -20.13 8.44
CA VAL A 662 12.64 -19.06 7.54
C VAL A 662 11.15 -19.18 7.29
N PHE A 663 10.44 -18.07 7.39
CA PHE A 663 9.00 -18.02 7.23
C PHE A 663 8.59 -16.87 6.32
N ILE A 664 7.49 -17.07 5.60
CA ILE A 664 6.73 -15.99 4.96
C ILE A 664 5.36 -15.86 5.65
N SER A 665 4.80 -14.66 5.65
CA SER A 665 3.56 -14.40 6.39
C SER A 665 2.62 -13.46 5.64
N SER A 666 1.34 -13.56 5.93
CA SER A 666 0.35 -12.53 5.58
C SER A 666 0.20 -11.47 6.67
N ALA A 667 0.74 -11.70 7.87
CA ALA A 667 0.61 -10.88 9.06
C ALA A 667 1.71 -9.83 9.20
N ASP A 668 1.33 -8.60 9.50
CA ASP A 668 2.19 -7.64 10.20
C ASP A 668 2.17 -7.94 11.71
N TRP A 669 3.15 -7.46 12.47
CA TRP A 669 3.19 -7.64 13.92
C TRP A 669 2.40 -6.55 14.64
N MET A 670 1.09 -6.64 14.49
CA MET A 670 0.09 -5.72 15.03
C MET A 670 -1.02 -6.51 15.73
N GLY A 671 -1.61 -5.96 16.81
CA GLY A 671 -2.69 -6.63 17.54
C GLY A 671 -3.84 -7.08 16.66
N ARG A 672 -4.25 -6.26 15.69
CA ARG A 672 -5.31 -6.64 14.74
C ARG A 672 -4.95 -7.87 13.89
N ASN A 673 -3.69 -8.02 13.46
CA ASN A 673 -3.23 -9.16 12.66
C ASN A 673 -3.06 -10.41 13.51
N LEU A 674 -2.53 -10.26 14.73
CA LEU A 674 -2.18 -11.39 15.60
C LEU A 674 -3.35 -11.90 16.46
N SER A 675 -4.45 -11.10 16.61
CA SER A 675 -5.56 -11.44 17.51
C SER A 675 -6.95 -11.31 16.91
N ARG A 676 -7.14 -10.48 15.84
CA ARG A 676 -8.47 -10.17 15.27
C ARG A 676 -8.61 -10.49 13.79
N ARG A 677 -7.64 -11.21 13.23
CA ARG A 677 -7.64 -11.66 11.83
C ARG A 677 -7.20 -13.11 11.74
N VAL A 678 -7.63 -13.79 10.69
CA VAL A 678 -7.02 -15.05 10.28
C VAL A 678 -5.89 -14.74 9.30
N GLU A 679 -4.68 -15.01 9.74
CA GLU A 679 -3.42 -14.79 9.02
C GLU A 679 -2.62 -16.08 9.00
N THR A 680 -1.61 -16.16 8.13
CA THR A 680 -0.71 -17.31 8.03
C THR A 680 0.74 -16.94 8.27
N LEU A 681 1.47 -17.87 8.90
CA LEU A 681 2.93 -17.91 8.99
C LEU A 681 3.38 -19.26 8.48
N VAL A 682 4.02 -19.30 7.33
CA VAL A 682 4.36 -20.51 6.57
C VAL A 682 5.85 -20.79 6.71
N GLU A 683 6.22 -21.94 7.27
CA GLU A 683 7.63 -22.35 7.37
C GLU A 683 8.15 -22.85 6.03
N ILE A 684 9.30 -22.36 5.62
CA ILE A 684 9.96 -22.69 4.36
C ILE A 684 10.97 -23.80 4.61
N ASN A 685 10.66 -25.00 4.14
CA ASN A 685 11.55 -26.17 4.29
C ASN A 685 12.41 -26.43 3.06
N ASN A 686 11.97 -25.99 1.86
CA ASN A 686 12.74 -26.18 0.62
C ASN A 686 14.04 -25.37 0.65
N PRO A 687 15.23 -26.00 0.52
CA PRO A 687 16.52 -25.33 0.67
C PRO A 687 16.77 -24.22 -0.36
N THR A 688 16.29 -24.38 -1.60
CA THR A 688 16.45 -23.35 -2.65
C THR A 688 15.57 -22.14 -2.38
N VAL A 689 14.32 -22.35 -1.95
CA VAL A 689 13.42 -21.27 -1.56
C VAL A 689 13.95 -20.54 -0.32
N LYS A 690 14.46 -21.29 0.66
CA LYS A 690 15.12 -20.72 1.84
C LYS A 690 16.31 -19.84 1.45
N ALA A 691 17.19 -20.33 0.59
CA ALA A 691 18.33 -19.56 0.10
C ALA A 691 17.89 -18.32 -0.69
N GLN A 692 16.84 -18.39 -1.50
CA GLN A 692 16.29 -17.24 -2.20
C GLN A 692 15.83 -16.15 -1.21
N ILE A 693 15.10 -16.54 -0.17
CA ILE A 693 14.60 -15.58 0.83
C ILE A 693 15.77 -14.95 1.58
N THR A 694 16.71 -15.75 2.08
CA THR A 694 17.79 -15.23 2.94
C THR A 694 18.88 -14.53 2.15
N SER A 695 19.39 -15.16 1.06
CA SER A 695 20.58 -14.70 0.33
C SER A 695 20.26 -13.81 -0.89
N GLN A 696 19.00 -13.66 -1.28
CA GLN A 696 18.58 -12.68 -2.29
C GLN A 696 17.64 -11.64 -1.68
N VAL A 697 16.41 -12.04 -1.24
CA VAL A 697 15.38 -11.08 -0.86
C VAL A 697 15.78 -10.28 0.39
N MET A 698 16.06 -10.95 1.51
CA MET A 698 16.44 -10.26 2.75
C MET A 698 17.81 -9.59 2.61
N ALA A 699 18.77 -10.26 1.99
CA ALA A 699 20.10 -9.72 1.77
C ALA A 699 20.06 -8.40 0.99
N ALA A 700 19.36 -8.36 -0.15
CA ALA A 700 19.24 -7.14 -0.96
C ALA A 700 18.49 -6.00 -0.23
N ASN A 701 17.43 -6.34 0.50
CA ASN A 701 16.70 -5.32 1.28
C ASN A 701 17.55 -4.72 2.40
N MET A 702 18.35 -5.53 3.09
CA MET A 702 19.23 -5.04 4.15
C MET A 702 20.42 -4.26 3.60
N ALA A 703 20.94 -4.66 2.44
CA ALA A 703 22.06 -3.97 1.78
C ALA A 703 21.64 -2.72 0.99
N ASP A 704 20.34 -2.45 0.83
CA ASP A 704 19.87 -1.24 0.15
C ASP A 704 20.35 0.03 0.86
N THR A 705 20.94 0.96 0.08
CA THR A 705 21.40 2.26 0.54
C THR A 705 20.85 3.40 -0.32
N ALA A 706 20.23 3.07 -1.45
CA ALA A 706 19.72 4.05 -2.39
C ALA A 706 18.34 4.60 -2.01
N GLN A 707 17.51 3.75 -1.38
CA GLN A 707 16.10 4.00 -1.07
C GLN A 707 15.81 3.76 0.41
N SER A 708 16.83 3.87 1.27
CA SER A 708 16.77 3.48 2.68
C SER A 708 16.84 4.67 3.62
N TRP A 709 16.09 4.56 4.70
CA TRP A 709 16.16 5.40 5.89
C TRP A 709 16.46 4.53 7.10
N VAL A 710 17.34 5.01 7.96
CA VAL A 710 17.72 4.35 9.21
C VAL A 710 17.03 5.05 10.37
N MET A 711 16.47 4.27 11.30
CA MET A 711 15.77 4.77 12.48
C MET A 711 16.72 4.88 13.66
N ASP A 712 16.73 6.01 14.35
CA ASP A 712 17.47 6.23 15.59
C ASP A 712 16.63 5.92 16.85
N ALA A 713 17.23 6.00 18.04
CA ALA A 713 16.57 5.73 19.30
C ALA A 713 15.40 6.69 19.62
N SER A 714 15.40 7.89 19.06
CA SER A 714 14.28 8.84 19.19
C SER A 714 13.06 8.44 18.37
N GLY A 715 13.24 7.51 17.42
CA GLY A 715 12.22 7.11 16.47
C GLY A 715 12.22 7.90 15.16
N ARG A 716 13.20 8.80 14.99
CA ARG A 716 13.37 9.56 13.77
C ARG A 716 14.05 8.69 12.70
N PHE A 717 13.55 8.80 11.49
CA PHE A 717 14.16 8.20 10.32
C PHE A 717 14.97 9.23 9.55
N THR A 718 16.20 8.90 9.22
CA THR A 718 17.08 9.71 8.37
C THR A 718 17.50 8.90 7.15
N ARG A 719 17.55 9.55 5.98
CA ARG A 719 18.04 8.90 4.75
C ARG A 719 19.49 8.47 4.96
N GLU A 720 19.83 7.27 4.52
CA GLU A 720 21.20 6.78 4.58
C GLU A 720 22.07 7.55 3.61
N GLU A 721 22.99 8.35 4.17
CA GLU A 721 23.97 9.14 3.39
C GLU A 721 25.26 8.32 3.26
N LEU A 722 25.68 8.10 2.04
CA LEU A 722 26.95 7.44 1.75
C LEU A 722 28.05 8.46 1.50
N PRO A 723 29.31 8.19 1.92
CA PRO A 723 30.44 9.00 1.54
C PRO A 723 30.54 9.19 0.01
N GLU A 724 30.99 10.35 -0.42
CA GLU A 724 31.15 10.66 -1.85
C GLU A 724 32.03 9.61 -2.55
N GLY A 725 31.59 9.10 -3.70
CA GLY A 725 32.26 8.04 -4.45
C GLY A 725 31.95 6.61 -3.98
N THR A 726 31.13 6.43 -2.94
CA THR A 726 30.66 5.11 -2.51
C THR A 726 29.54 4.61 -3.42
N PHE A 727 29.55 3.33 -3.76
CA PHE A 727 28.49 2.70 -4.57
C PHE A 727 27.18 2.65 -3.78
N SER A 728 26.13 3.21 -4.36
CA SER A 728 24.78 3.15 -3.78
C SER A 728 24.02 1.95 -4.35
N PHE A 729 23.68 0.99 -3.48
CA PHE A 729 22.97 -0.22 -3.87
C PHE A 729 21.45 0.00 -3.81
N ASN A 730 20.75 -0.34 -4.92
CA ASN A 730 19.31 -0.26 -5.06
C ASN A 730 18.72 -1.66 -5.18
N CYS A 731 17.96 -2.12 -4.17
CA CYS A 731 17.40 -3.47 -4.15
C CYS A 731 16.33 -3.69 -5.23
N HIS A 732 15.51 -2.69 -5.55
CA HIS A 732 14.50 -2.81 -6.61
C HIS A 732 15.17 -3.02 -7.97
N ARG A 733 16.23 -2.25 -8.26
CA ARG A 733 17.01 -2.42 -9.48
C ARG A 733 17.66 -3.80 -9.53
N PHE A 734 18.26 -4.25 -8.43
CA PHE A 734 18.84 -5.59 -8.34
C PHE A 734 17.83 -6.67 -8.70
N PHE A 735 16.61 -6.63 -8.18
CA PHE A 735 15.57 -7.61 -8.49
C PHE A 735 15.02 -7.47 -9.92
N MET A 736 14.97 -6.27 -10.49
CA MET A 736 14.59 -6.08 -11.90
C MET A 736 15.62 -6.72 -12.85
N GLU A 737 16.89 -6.68 -12.50
CA GLU A 737 18.00 -7.17 -13.34
C GLU A 737 18.31 -8.65 -13.12
N ASN A 738 17.98 -9.22 -11.95
CA ASN A 738 18.39 -10.58 -11.58
C ASN A 738 17.19 -11.50 -11.31
N PRO A 739 17.18 -12.73 -11.86
CA PRO A 739 16.08 -13.68 -11.65
C PRO A 739 16.13 -14.31 -10.25
N SER A 740 14.98 -14.83 -9.82
CA SER A 740 14.84 -15.57 -8.57
C SER A 740 15.45 -16.97 -8.64
N LEU A 741 16.07 -17.43 -7.54
CA LEU A 741 16.75 -18.73 -7.47
C LEU A 741 15.80 -19.92 -7.71
N SER A 742 14.60 -19.91 -7.14
CA SER A 742 13.71 -21.07 -7.16
C SER A 742 12.95 -21.25 -8.48
N GLY A 743 12.84 -20.20 -9.29
CA GLY A 743 12.19 -20.23 -10.61
C GLY A 743 13.09 -20.64 -11.76
N ARG A 744 14.37 -20.93 -11.51
CA ARG A 744 15.35 -21.34 -12.52
C ARG A 744 14.99 -22.72 -13.09
N GLY A 745 15.10 -22.83 -14.39
CA GLY A 745 14.92 -24.05 -15.15
C GLY A 745 16.21 -24.84 -15.35
N SER A 746 16.44 -25.30 -16.59
CA SER A 746 17.61 -26.06 -17.01
C SER A 746 18.93 -25.29 -16.89
N ALA A 747 18.91 -23.95 -16.96
CA ALA A 747 20.10 -23.10 -16.78
C ALA A 747 20.72 -23.18 -15.37
N GLY A 748 19.98 -23.69 -14.40
CA GLY A 748 20.48 -23.91 -13.03
C GLY A 748 20.68 -22.63 -12.21
N ALA A 749 21.20 -22.80 -10.99
CA ALA A 749 21.39 -21.71 -10.03
C ALA A 749 22.77 -21.04 -10.13
N SER A 750 23.67 -21.52 -11.01
CA SER A 750 25.08 -21.09 -11.08
C SER A 750 25.26 -19.64 -11.53
N ASP A 751 24.34 -19.13 -12.34
CA ASP A 751 24.43 -17.79 -12.95
C ASP A 751 23.61 -16.72 -12.21
N VAL A 752 22.99 -17.06 -11.10
CA VAL A 752 22.23 -16.10 -10.29
C VAL A 752 23.17 -15.45 -9.28
N PRO A 753 23.30 -14.12 -9.26
CA PRO A 753 24.11 -13.43 -8.29
C PRO A 753 23.61 -13.72 -6.86
N LYS A 754 24.50 -14.18 -6.01
CA LYS A 754 24.26 -14.33 -4.58
C LYS A 754 24.97 -13.18 -3.88
N LEU A 755 24.24 -12.49 -3.02
CA LEU A 755 24.80 -11.41 -2.21
C LEU A 755 25.55 -11.95 -0.98
N THR A 756 25.55 -13.26 -0.78
CA THR A 756 26.27 -13.94 0.29
C THR A 756 27.03 -15.14 -0.26
N HIS A 757 28.24 -15.38 0.26
CA HIS A 757 28.83 -16.71 0.21
C HIS A 757 28.19 -17.53 1.34
N ALA A 758 27.36 -18.54 1.03
CA ALA A 758 27.03 -19.55 2.00
C ALA A 758 28.37 -20.29 2.30
N GLU A 759 28.89 -20.14 3.50
CA GLU A 759 29.87 -21.08 3.99
C GLU A 759 29.18 -22.43 4.11
N ASP A 760 29.79 -23.46 3.47
CA ASP A 760 29.31 -24.83 3.39
C ASP A 760 29.13 -25.50 4.76
#